data_e1aa22ae9eb7edcaad3176e8f778e447
#
_entry.id   e1aa22ae9eb7edcaad3176e8f778e447
#
_cell.length_a   1.000
_cell.length_b   1.000
_cell.length_c   1.000
_cell.angle_alpha   90.00
_cell.angle_beta   90.00
_cell.angle_gamma   90.00
#
_symmetry.space_group_name_H-M   'P 1'
#
loop_
_entity.id
_entity.type
_entity.pdbx_description
1 polymer ?
#
loop_
_entity_poly.entity_id
_entity_poly.type
_entity_poly.pdbx_seq_one_letter_code
_entity_poly.pdbx_strand_id
1 'polypeptide(L)'
;MTASSQERVINSFETDAEMAIVVPRDTVARLTSKGATHGTQALEIEFSRVAFPALFLRPTVPWDMSEWGEIACDITNPGTTPVRFSVRVDDEIRTDATIAWRTGTGVIEPGATATFAFPLATGDPQVYGMRGFPVGPGARSLGSNGSYILKPEHIAQMQLFLGSPAETFTLIVDHVRLRPRASLERIVDAFGQFTGATWPGKVESEAGLERQRIEEAESLAGFDRFEERSGYGGFSSGPRLEATGYFRVTKHEGRWWFVDPAGYLFFSTGFNSMALAQTTFTTGREEMFSWLPSSDDPLSSHYATATSPQGPIRSGTTYNFHAANLERKHGAGYVNSWRDLTLARLKSWGFNTIGNWSDTQLRSGAVPYVTTTTLFGNYNTVPNAGTTGDRLPDPFDPRFATSVSDRLEPTLRPALEDPFCLGHFVDNELNWGNNASDRARYGVALGALGQNPGTSPARRALGALLEARYTTIDKLNAAWATQFASWAALSTPATITAGMRSDLAELTVAYSREYFRVVRSEIRKLDPNHLYLGSRMNNLNPDIATGAATETDVISFNIYQAAIQPATWSLLERLDRPALIGEFHFGALDRGLFHTGLQSTASQNERAAAFLRYLRSAADHSNFVGAHWFQLTDQAITGRPRDGENYNIGFLNVLDAPYPEMVSAARDFHRELYRRRLGDSTSVK
;
A
#
# COMPACT_ATOMS: atom_id res chain seq x y z
N MET A 1 21.28 4.40 35.65
CA MET A 1 21.42 5.85 35.41
C MET A 1 20.11 6.30 34.79
N THR A 2 19.33 7.07 35.54
CA THR A 2 18.06 7.66 35.05
C THR A 2 18.41 8.69 34.00
N ALA A 3 18.11 8.38 32.70
CA ALA A 3 18.22 9.35 31.64
C ALA A 3 17.34 10.54 31.98
N SER A 4 17.93 11.70 32.05
CA SER A 4 17.26 12.99 32.26
C SER A 4 16.24 13.17 31.13
N SER A 5 14.97 13.26 31.48
CA SER A 5 13.87 13.56 30.54
C SER A 5 13.83 15.05 30.20
N GLN A 6 14.93 15.61 29.70
CA GLN A 6 14.95 16.99 29.24
C GLN A 6 14.40 17.03 27.82
N GLU A 7 13.20 17.60 27.66
CA GLU A 7 12.68 18.05 26.37
C GLU A 7 13.37 19.37 26.00
N ARG A 8 13.58 19.62 24.70
CA ARG A 8 14.05 20.91 24.17
C ARG A 8 12.91 21.60 23.46
N VAL A 9 12.39 22.67 24.02
CA VAL A 9 11.38 23.50 23.38
C VAL A 9 11.98 24.17 22.13
N ILE A 10 11.30 24.03 21.01
CA ILE A 10 11.62 24.68 19.72
C ILE A 10 10.81 25.94 19.56
N ASN A 11 9.51 25.89 19.93
CA ASN A 11 8.62 27.03 19.89
C ASN A 11 7.40 26.76 20.80
N SER A 12 7.08 27.73 21.65
CA SER A 12 5.90 27.70 22.53
C SER A 12 5.00 28.93 22.32
N PHE A 13 5.33 29.78 21.34
CA PHE A 13 4.56 30.97 20.95
C PHE A 13 4.39 32.01 22.06
N GLU A 14 5.30 32.06 23.04
CA GLU A 14 5.24 32.93 24.21
C GLU A 14 5.99 34.25 24.00
N THR A 15 6.90 34.33 23.03
CA THR A 15 7.80 35.48 22.83
C THR A 15 7.79 36.00 21.39
N ASP A 16 8.14 37.29 21.22
CA ASP A 16 8.29 37.90 19.88
C ASP A 16 9.35 37.19 19.04
N ALA A 17 10.40 36.65 19.65
CA ALA A 17 11.43 35.91 18.95
C ALA A 17 10.91 34.57 18.40
N GLU A 18 10.04 33.89 19.12
CA GLU A 18 9.36 32.67 18.64
C GLU A 18 8.36 32.97 17.53
N MET A 19 7.68 34.11 17.61
CA MET A 19 6.78 34.55 16.55
C MET A 19 7.50 35.03 15.29
N ALA A 20 8.71 35.51 15.39
CA ALA A 20 9.51 36.00 14.25
C ALA A 20 9.84 34.92 13.22
N ILE A 21 9.81 33.63 13.60
CA ILE A 21 10.08 32.50 12.71
C ILE A 21 8.80 31.88 12.12
N VAL A 22 7.63 32.39 12.49
CA VAL A 22 6.32 31.92 11.98
C VAL A 22 6.05 32.53 10.60
N VAL A 23 5.88 31.67 9.59
CA VAL A 23 5.65 32.11 8.20
C VAL A 23 4.38 31.44 7.66
N PRO A 24 3.24 32.14 7.60
CA PRO A 24 2.01 31.62 7.02
C PRO A 24 2.08 31.52 5.49
N ARG A 25 1.46 30.48 4.92
CA ARG A 25 1.20 30.34 3.49
C ARG A 25 -0.20 29.78 3.30
N ASP A 26 -1.10 30.59 2.73
CA ASP A 26 -2.53 30.23 2.58
C ASP A 26 -3.18 29.87 3.93
N THR A 27 -2.69 30.49 5.00
CA THR A 27 -3.18 30.35 6.38
C THR A 27 -3.23 31.70 7.06
N VAL A 28 -4.10 31.86 8.07
CA VAL A 28 -4.09 32.99 9.00
C VAL A 28 -3.71 32.48 10.37
N ALA A 29 -2.66 33.04 10.95
CA ALA A 29 -2.14 32.65 12.24
C ALA A 29 -2.26 33.80 13.26
N ARG A 30 -2.72 33.51 14.49
CA ARG A 30 -2.88 34.47 15.57
C ARG A 30 -2.64 33.83 16.92
N LEU A 31 -2.08 34.60 17.84
CA LEU A 31 -1.91 34.16 19.23
C LEU A 31 -3.28 34.03 19.92
N THR A 32 -3.40 33.04 20.77
CA THR A 32 -4.59 32.76 21.57
C THR A 32 -4.19 32.17 22.91
N SER A 33 -4.97 32.43 23.95
CA SER A 33 -4.85 31.71 25.25
C SER A 33 -5.66 30.41 25.26
N LYS A 34 -6.51 30.18 24.22
CA LYS A 34 -7.27 28.94 24.14
C LYS A 34 -6.36 27.80 23.68
N GLY A 35 -6.47 26.66 24.33
CA GLY A 35 -5.69 25.48 23.98
C GLY A 35 -4.19 25.58 24.28
N ALA A 36 -3.75 26.58 25.08
CA ALA A 36 -2.38 26.64 25.57
C ALA A 36 -2.11 25.43 26.49
N THR A 37 -1.08 24.66 26.16
CA THR A 37 -0.63 23.46 26.87
C THR A 37 0.70 23.71 27.59
N HIS A 38 1.42 24.75 27.14
CA HIS A 38 2.67 25.21 27.76
C HIS A 38 2.69 26.73 27.80
N GLY A 39 2.93 27.30 28.97
CA GLY A 39 2.87 28.76 29.20
C GLY A 39 1.44 29.30 29.20
N THR A 40 1.23 30.43 28.51
CA THR A 40 -0.04 31.17 28.54
C THR A 40 -0.66 31.37 27.18
N GLN A 41 0.10 31.11 26.12
CA GLN A 41 -0.30 31.33 24.72
C GLN A 41 -0.12 30.08 23.86
N ALA A 42 -0.84 30.03 22.78
CA ALA A 42 -0.74 29.04 21.71
C ALA A 42 -0.97 29.74 20.37
N LEU A 43 -0.72 29.08 19.26
CA LEU A 43 -0.94 29.61 17.93
C LEU A 43 -2.21 29.00 17.31
N GLU A 44 -3.25 29.82 17.13
CA GLU A 44 -4.43 29.46 16.36
C GLU A 44 -4.14 29.68 14.85
N ILE A 45 -4.39 28.65 14.05
CA ILE A 45 -4.10 28.62 12.61
C ILE A 45 -5.38 28.27 11.86
N GLU A 46 -5.84 29.19 11.02
CA GLU A 46 -6.93 28.95 10.07
C GLU A 46 -6.33 28.57 8.71
N PHE A 47 -6.66 27.38 8.21
CA PHE A 47 -6.18 26.85 6.94
C PHE A 47 -7.21 27.08 5.85
N SER A 48 -6.80 27.75 4.76
CA SER A 48 -7.67 28.05 3.62
C SER A 48 -7.97 26.79 2.79
N ARG A 49 -9.09 26.81 2.07
CA ARG A 49 -9.52 25.75 1.14
C ARG A 49 -8.73 25.80 -0.17
N VAL A 50 -7.43 25.52 -0.10
CA VAL A 50 -6.52 25.41 -1.26
C VAL A 50 -5.67 24.14 -1.13
N ALA A 51 -4.92 23.79 -2.16
CA ALA A 51 -3.98 22.68 -2.07
C ALA A 51 -2.80 23.05 -1.17
N PHE A 52 -2.56 22.26 -0.13
CA PHE A 52 -1.43 22.37 0.79
C PHE A 52 -1.28 23.72 1.51
N PRO A 53 -2.34 24.29 2.13
CA PRO A 53 -2.18 25.43 3.02
C PRO A 53 -1.28 25.03 4.18
N ALA A 54 -0.31 25.88 4.56
CA ALA A 54 0.74 25.53 5.50
C ALA A 54 1.15 26.70 6.40
N LEU A 55 1.56 26.38 7.61
CA LEU A 55 2.33 27.24 8.50
C LEU A 55 3.75 26.70 8.59
N PHE A 56 4.73 27.56 8.44
CA PHE A 56 6.16 27.22 8.59
C PHE A 56 6.72 27.83 9.87
N LEU A 57 7.63 27.11 10.51
CA LEU A 57 8.60 27.62 11.45
C LEU A 57 9.96 27.61 10.74
N ARG A 58 10.54 28.79 10.48
CA ARG A 58 11.81 28.98 9.76
C ARG A 58 12.80 29.69 10.63
N PRO A 59 13.73 28.96 11.27
CA PRO A 59 14.76 29.59 12.09
C PRO A 59 15.73 30.41 11.23
N THR A 60 16.34 31.43 11.81
CA THR A 60 17.40 32.18 11.16
C THR A 60 18.70 31.39 11.02
N VAL A 61 18.91 30.42 11.91
CA VAL A 61 19.99 29.42 11.87
C VAL A 61 19.33 28.06 11.94
N PRO A 62 19.63 27.13 11.01
CA PRO A 62 19.05 25.79 11.02
C PRO A 62 19.22 25.10 12.37
N TRP A 63 18.20 24.33 12.76
CA TRP A 63 18.26 23.58 14.02
C TRP A 63 19.12 22.33 13.85
N ASP A 64 20.00 22.08 14.81
CA ASP A 64 20.62 20.78 15.01
C ASP A 64 19.69 19.92 15.90
N MET A 65 19.15 18.86 15.30
CA MET A 65 18.27 17.87 15.93
C MET A 65 18.92 16.47 16.02
N SER A 66 20.23 16.35 15.72
CA SER A 66 20.91 15.06 15.56
C SER A 66 20.95 14.22 16.83
N GLU A 67 20.96 14.84 18.00
CA GLU A 67 20.96 14.14 19.31
C GLU A 67 19.55 13.76 19.79
N TRP A 68 18.51 14.17 19.05
CA TRP A 68 17.12 13.98 19.46
C TRP A 68 16.48 12.80 18.70
N GLY A 69 15.55 12.14 19.38
CA GLY A 69 14.88 10.98 18.83
C GLY A 69 13.58 11.28 18.12
N GLU A 70 12.84 12.29 18.57
CA GLU A 70 11.54 12.61 18.02
C GLU A 70 11.22 14.11 18.14
N ILE A 71 10.36 14.59 17.23
CA ILE A 71 9.71 15.88 17.34
C ILE A 71 8.28 15.69 17.81
N ALA A 72 7.84 16.52 18.75
CA ALA A 72 6.50 16.50 19.29
C ALA A 72 5.87 17.90 19.27
N CYS A 73 4.55 17.95 19.12
CA CYS A 73 3.76 19.17 19.26
C CYS A 73 2.38 18.84 19.85
N ASP A 74 1.82 19.80 20.52
CA ASP A 74 0.47 19.70 21.06
C ASP A 74 -0.49 20.34 20.06
N ILE A 75 -1.51 19.60 19.67
CA ILE A 75 -2.51 20.01 18.69
C ILE A 75 -3.88 19.97 19.34
N THR A 76 -4.66 21.04 19.15
CA THR A 76 -6.07 21.11 19.55
C THR A 76 -6.92 21.34 18.30
N ASN A 77 -7.98 20.56 18.15
CA ASN A 77 -9.03 20.78 17.17
C ASN A 77 -10.24 21.43 17.82
N PRO A 78 -10.46 22.74 17.69
CA PRO A 78 -11.63 23.42 18.27
C PRO A 78 -12.91 23.22 17.46
N GLY A 79 -12.82 22.58 16.28
CA GLY A 79 -13.91 22.37 15.34
C GLY A 79 -14.82 21.19 15.72
N THR A 80 -15.78 20.90 14.85
CA THR A 80 -16.81 19.85 15.01
C THR A 80 -16.57 18.63 14.12
N THR A 81 -15.55 18.65 13.26
CA THR A 81 -15.18 17.57 12.33
C THR A 81 -13.73 17.16 12.58
N PRO A 82 -13.37 15.88 12.36
CA PRO A 82 -11.98 15.45 12.46
C PRO A 82 -11.09 16.17 11.45
N VAL A 83 -9.88 16.55 11.84
CA VAL A 83 -8.93 17.22 10.96
C VAL A 83 -7.70 16.34 10.72
N ARG A 84 -7.45 16.01 9.45
CA ARG A 84 -6.22 15.36 9.02
C ARG A 84 -5.15 16.41 8.78
N PHE A 85 -4.03 16.30 9.47
CA PHE A 85 -2.91 17.24 9.39
C PHE A 85 -1.59 16.50 9.20
N SER A 86 -0.57 17.25 8.77
CA SER A 86 0.80 16.74 8.65
C SER A 86 1.78 17.72 9.27
N VAL A 87 2.76 17.17 9.99
CA VAL A 87 3.94 17.89 10.48
C VAL A 87 5.14 17.39 9.70
N ARG A 88 5.95 18.30 9.16
CA ARG A 88 7.09 17.97 8.30
C ARG A 88 8.32 18.77 8.70
N VAL A 89 9.48 18.17 8.61
CA VAL A 89 10.78 18.84 8.70
C VAL A 89 11.56 18.66 7.39
N ASP A 90 12.29 19.69 7.00
CA ASP A 90 13.11 19.72 5.78
C ASP A 90 14.53 20.20 6.14
N ASP A 91 15.55 19.62 5.51
CA ASP A 91 16.93 20.04 5.69
C ASP A 91 17.31 21.26 4.81
N GLU A 92 16.48 21.61 3.84
CA GLU A 92 16.65 22.80 2.99
C GLU A 92 15.32 23.50 2.69
N ILE A 93 15.36 24.81 2.49
CA ILE A 93 14.23 25.61 2.02
C ILE A 93 14.24 25.64 0.49
N ARG A 94 13.65 24.63 -0.14
CA ARG A 94 13.49 24.58 -1.60
C ARG A 94 12.04 24.28 -1.98
N THR A 95 11.72 24.47 -3.24
CA THR A 95 10.40 24.16 -3.82
C THR A 95 10.42 22.95 -4.74
N ASP A 96 11.60 22.37 -5.01
CA ASP A 96 11.75 21.19 -5.86
C ASP A 96 11.71 19.87 -5.06
N ALA A 97 11.51 18.76 -5.75
CA ALA A 97 11.36 17.43 -5.16
C ALA A 97 12.70 16.80 -4.70
N THR A 98 13.80 17.53 -4.72
CA THR A 98 15.15 17.00 -4.41
C THR A 98 15.56 17.21 -2.95
N ILE A 99 14.75 17.88 -2.15
CA ILE A 99 14.99 18.07 -0.72
C ILE A 99 14.78 16.79 0.09
N ALA A 100 15.63 16.62 1.08
CA ALA A 100 15.43 15.58 2.08
C ALA A 100 14.45 16.08 3.16
N TRP A 101 13.47 15.24 3.48
CA TRP A 101 12.37 15.58 4.36
C TRP A 101 11.88 14.41 5.19
N ARG A 102 11.18 14.74 6.25
CA ARG A 102 10.43 13.78 7.04
C ARG A 102 9.08 14.34 7.42
N THR A 103 8.03 13.56 7.21
CA THR A 103 6.65 13.96 7.50
C THR A 103 5.98 12.95 8.42
N GLY A 104 5.32 13.44 9.45
CA GLY A 104 4.37 12.68 10.25
C GLY A 104 2.95 13.14 9.93
N THR A 105 2.03 12.22 9.66
CA THR A 105 0.62 12.51 9.36
C THR A 105 -0.27 11.89 10.43
N GLY A 106 -1.24 12.66 10.91
CA GLY A 106 -2.21 12.24 11.91
C GLY A 106 -3.60 12.80 11.65
N VAL A 107 -4.52 12.41 12.52
CA VAL A 107 -5.87 12.97 12.59
C VAL A 107 -6.16 13.33 14.04
N ILE A 108 -6.81 14.46 14.23
CA ILE A 108 -7.29 14.91 15.54
C ILE A 108 -8.82 15.03 15.52
N GLU A 109 -9.45 14.41 16.53
CA GLU A 109 -10.89 14.37 16.70
C GLU A 109 -11.45 15.75 17.12
N PRO A 110 -12.75 16.02 16.88
CA PRO A 110 -13.42 17.25 17.27
C PRO A 110 -13.28 17.51 18.77
N GLY A 111 -12.96 18.75 19.14
CA GLY A 111 -12.82 19.18 20.55
C GLY A 111 -11.65 18.56 21.30
N ALA A 112 -10.81 17.74 20.68
CA ALA A 112 -9.70 17.07 21.32
C ALA A 112 -8.45 17.95 21.38
N THR A 113 -7.66 17.77 22.45
CA THR A 113 -6.26 18.22 22.57
C THR A 113 -5.39 17.00 22.80
N ALA A 114 -4.30 16.87 22.06
CA ALA A 114 -3.36 15.77 22.22
C ALA A 114 -1.95 16.15 21.80
N THR A 115 -0.95 15.54 22.46
CA THR A 115 0.43 15.56 22.01
C THR A 115 0.58 14.56 20.86
N PHE A 116 1.15 15.01 19.73
CA PHE A 116 1.53 14.19 18.61
C PHE A 116 3.03 14.20 18.43
N ALA A 117 3.60 13.04 18.06
CA ALA A 117 5.03 12.94 17.82
C ALA A 117 5.33 12.00 16.65
N PHE A 118 6.48 12.19 16.02
CA PHE A 118 7.05 11.24 15.06
C PHE A 118 8.57 11.17 15.21
N PRO A 119 9.17 10.00 14.94
CA PRO A 119 10.61 9.82 15.04
C PRO A 119 11.36 10.64 14.00
N LEU A 120 12.38 11.38 14.43
CA LEU A 120 13.34 12.05 13.56
C LEU A 120 14.33 11.07 12.97
N ALA A 121 14.77 10.10 13.78
CA ALA A 121 15.54 8.98 13.29
C ALA A 121 14.71 8.25 12.24
N THR A 122 15.33 8.03 11.14
CA THR A 122 14.79 7.49 9.92
C THR A 122 13.97 6.23 10.18
N GLY A 123 12.73 6.18 9.70
CA GLY A 123 12.04 4.93 9.42
C GLY A 123 12.73 4.19 8.29
N ASP A 124 14.04 4.32 8.17
CA ASP A 124 14.86 3.56 7.28
C ASP A 124 14.90 2.12 7.81
N PRO A 125 14.29 1.16 7.11
CA PRO A 125 14.41 -0.24 7.47
C PRO A 125 15.87 -0.69 7.55
N GLN A 126 16.79 0.05 6.93
CA GLN A 126 18.22 -0.21 7.00
C GLN A 126 18.85 0.11 8.35
N VAL A 127 18.25 0.96 9.17
CA VAL A 127 18.79 1.29 10.49
C VAL A 127 18.36 0.28 11.55
N TYR A 128 17.07 -0.08 11.57
CA TYR A 128 16.50 -0.93 12.63
C TYR A 128 15.73 -2.14 12.11
N GLY A 129 15.53 -2.27 10.79
CA GLY A 129 14.65 -3.29 10.22
C GLY A 129 13.18 -3.07 10.54
N MET A 130 12.78 -1.83 10.82
CA MET A 130 11.39 -1.40 11.09
C MET A 130 11.09 -0.12 10.31
N ARG A 131 9.88 0.01 9.80
CA ARG A 131 9.44 1.26 9.15
C ARG A 131 8.81 2.25 10.12
N GLY A 132 8.06 1.76 11.10
CA GLY A 132 7.50 2.56 12.18
C GLY A 132 8.19 2.31 13.51
N PHE A 133 8.20 3.32 14.38
CA PHE A 133 8.81 3.30 15.70
C PHE A 133 7.81 3.75 16.75
N PRO A 134 7.91 3.26 17.99
CA PRO A 134 7.17 3.84 19.09
C PRO A 134 7.61 5.29 19.30
N VAL A 135 6.70 6.09 19.82
CA VAL A 135 6.98 7.43 20.36
C VAL A 135 7.00 7.39 21.88
N GLY A 136 7.62 8.40 22.47
CA GLY A 136 7.72 8.51 23.94
C GLY A 136 6.35 8.58 24.63
N PRO A 137 6.30 8.28 25.92
CA PRO A 137 5.05 8.23 26.70
C PRO A 137 4.22 9.51 26.55
N GLY A 138 2.88 9.37 26.57
CA GLY A 138 1.94 10.48 26.51
C GLY A 138 1.73 11.11 25.15
N ALA A 139 2.47 10.70 24.10
CA ALA A 139 2.26 11.16 22.75
C ALA A 139 1.53 10.12 21.88
N ARG A 140 0.73 10.61 20.92
CA ARG A 140 0.18 9.82 19.82
C ARG A 140 1.17 9.80 18.66
N SER A 141 1.47 8.64 18.14
CA SER A 141 2.37 8.50 16.99
C SER A 141 1.72 9.06 15.73
N LEU A 142 2.47 9.85 14.97
CA LEU A 142 2.12 10.21 13.61
C LEU A 142 2.67 9.15 12.65
N GLY A 143 1.87 8.75 11.67
CA GLY A 143 2.34 7.86 10.59
C GLY A 143 3.46 8.54 9.80
N SER A 144 4.70 8.09 9.99
CA SER A 144 5.86 8.79 9.45
C SER A 144 6.30 8.25 8.10
N ASN A 145 6.71 9.16 7.21
CA ASN A 145 7.32 8.88 5.92
C ASN A 145 8.41 9.92 5.61
N GLY A 146 9.36 9.62 4.74
CA GLY A 146 10.37 10.59 4.36
C GLY A 146 11.60 10.05 3.68
N SER A 147 12.51 10.96 3.36
CA SER A 147 13.80 10.67 2.73
C SER A 147 14.79 10.10 3.75
N TYR A 148 15.55 9.11 3.35
CA TYR A 148 16.63 8.51 4.14
C TYR A 148 17.88 9.38 4.24
N ILE A 149 17.98 10.42 3.41
CA ILE A 149 19.11 11.32 3.37
C ILE A 149 18.89 12.62 4.13
N LEU A 150 17.81 12.72 4.92
CA LEU A 150 17.59 13.86 5.80
C LEU A 150 18.78 14.06 6.74
N LYS A 151 19.26 15.29 6.80
CA LYS A 151 20.38 15.70 7.67
C LYS A 151 19.80 16.31 8.96
N PRO A 152 19.65 15.54 10.04
CA PRO A 152 19.06 16.04 11.27
C PRO A 152 19.91 17.12 11.95
N GLU A 153 21.21 17.20 11.64
CA GLU A 153 22.11 18.27 12.07
C GLU A 153 21.83 19.63 11.41
N HIS A 154 20.97 19.66 10.38
CA HIS A 154 20.69 20.87 9.62
C HIS A 154 19.21 20.93 9.18
N ILE A 155 18.31 21.17 10.13
CA ILE A 155 16.87 21.31 9.83
C ILE A 155 16.56 22.79 9.55
N ALA A 156 16.26 23.10 8.30
CA ALA A 156 16.05 24.47 7.83
C ALA A 156 14.61 24.97 8.05
N GLN A 157 13.65 24.07 8.15
CA GLN A 157 12.26 24.43 8.46
C GLN A 157 11.46 23.24 9.02
N MET A 158 10.44 23.59 9.78
CA MET A 158 9.31 22.72 10.12
C MET A 158 8.05 23.32 9.50
N GLN A 159 7.12 22.48 9.05
CA GLN A 159 5.81 22.93 8.57
C GLN A 159 4.68 22.08 9.16
N LEU A 160 3.57 22.76 9.48
CA LEU A 160 2.28 22.14 9.73
C LEU A 160 1.38 22.46 8.55
N PHE A 161 0.79 21.45 7.91
CA PHE A 161 -0.03 21.65 6.72
C PHE A 161 -1.20 20.68 6.65
N LEU A 162 -2.21 21.06 5.87
CA LEU A 162 -3.27 20.15 5.45
C LEU A 162 -3.04 19.78 3.97
N GLY A 163 -3.57 18.64 3.54
CA GLY A 163 -3.50 18.21 2.13
C GLY A 163 -4.31 19.13 1.21
N SER A 164 -5.43 18.62 0.67
CA SER A 164 -6.39 19.44 -0.08
C SER A 164 -7.69 19.50 0.74
N PRO A 165 -7.79 20.39 1.72
CA PRO A 165 -8.95 20.44 2.60
C PRO A 165 -10.23 20.82 1.83
N ALA A 166 -11.32 20.12 2.14
CA ALA A 166 -12.61 20.34 1.49
C ALA A 166 -13.30 21.64 1.95
N GLU A 167 -12.93 22.13 3.13
CA GLU A 167 -13.42 23.35 3.77
C GLU A 167 -12.29 24.05 4.53
N THR A 168 -12.54 25.21 5.09
CA THR A 168 -11.61 25.90 5.98
C THR A 168 -11.57 25.20 7.34
N PHE A 169 -10.38 24.89 7.85
CA PHE A 169 -10.16 24.25 9.15
C PHE A 169 -9.34 25.14 10.07
N THR A 170 -9.64 25.08 11.35
CA THR A 170 -8.84 25.73 12.39
C THR A 170 -8.19 24.67 13.27
N LEU A 171 -6.88 24.80 13.50
CA LEU A 171 -6.15 24.05 14.52
C LEU A 171 -5.45 25.03 15.46
N ILE A 172 -5.24 24.62 16.71
CA ILE A 172 -4.41 25.34 17.66
C ILE A 172 -3.18 24.49 17.92
N VAL A 173 -2.00 25.07 17.82
CA VAL A 173 -0.72 24.41 17.99
C VAL A 173 0.03 25.05 19.13
N ASP A 174 0.64 24.23 19.97
CA ASP A 174 1.48 24.68 21.07
C ASP A 174 2.62 23.71 21.34
N HIS A 175 3.57 24.13 22.16
CA HIS A 175 4.64 23.32 22.75
C HIS A 175 5.36 22.42 21.71
N VAL A 176 5.86 23.02 20.65
CA VAL A 176 6.72 22.32 19.67
C VAL A 176 8.07 22.05 20.32
N ARG A 177 8.46 20.78 20.41
CA ARG A 177 9.65 20.35 21.16
C ARG A 177 10.32 19.11 20.57
N LEU A 178 11.58 18.96 20.93
CA LEU A 178 12.34 17.74 20.69
C LEU A 178 12.33 16.89 21.96
N ARG A 179 12.24 15.60 21.77
CA ARG A 179 12.22 14.59 22.83
C ARG A 179 13.30 13.53 22.61
N PRO A 180 13.81 12.90 23.66
CA PRO A 180 14.70 11.75 23.54
C PRO A 180 14.05 10.65 22.71
N ARG A 181 14.88 9.79 22.10
CA ARG A 181 14.36 8.60 21.40
C ARG A 181 13.63 7.69 22.39
N ALA A 182 12.46 7.22 21.98
CA ALA A 182 11.76 6.18 22.74
C ALA A 182 12.65 4.92 22.87
N SER A 183 12.68 4.32 24.05
CA SER A 183 13.39 3.07 24.25
C SER A 183 12.77 1.97 23.40
N LEU A 184 13.61 1.13 22.81
CA LEU A 184 13.18 -0.09 22.13
C LEU A 184 13.37 -1.34 23.02
N GLU A 185 13.83 -1.17 24.26
CA GLU A 185 14.00 -2.26 25.21
C GLU A 185 12.66 -2.79 25.68
N ARG A 186 12.44 -4.11 25.52
CA ARG A 186 11.27 -4.86 25.99
C ARG A 186 9.93 -4.30 25.47
N ILE A 187 9.91 -3.77 24.27
CA ILE A 187 8.69 -3.18 23.67
C ILE A 187 7.68 -4.23 23.21
N VAL A 188 8.07 -5.51 23.12
CA VAL A 188 7.21 -6.61 22.68
C VAL A 188 6.96 -7.57 23.82
N ASP A 189 5.69 -7.86 24.12
CA ASP A 189 5.31 -8.85 25.13
C ASP A 189 5.35 -10.31 24.58
N ALA A 190 4.99 -11.27 25.45
CA ALA A 190 4.96 -12.68 25.12
C ALA A 190 3.95 -13.05 24.00
N PHE A 191 3.04 -12.16 23.68
CA PHE A 191 2.01 -12.34 22.65
C PHE A 191 2.32 -11.56 21.36
N GLY A 192 3.46 -10.86 21.30
CA GLY A 192 3.85 -10.04 20.14
C GLY A 192 3.19 -8.66 20.11
N GLN A 193 2.65 -8.17 21.24
CA GLN A 193 1.99 -6.88 21.38
C GLN A 193 2.92 -5.84 21.98
N PHE A 194 2.65 -4.55 21.72
CA PHE A 194 3.38 -3.45 22.33
C PHE A 194 3.13 -3.37 23.83
N THR A 195 4.22 -3.29 24.61
CA THR A 195 4.16 -3.19 26.08
C THR A 195 3.79 -1.81 26.58
N GLY A 196 4.14 -0.75 25.86
CA GLY A 196 4.06 0.64 26.31
C GLY A 196 2.68 1.30 26.20
N ALA A 197 1.63 0.58 25.77
CA ALA A 197 0.27 1.11 25.67
C ALA A 197 -0.79 0.06 26.00
N THR A 198 -2.00 0.54 26.29
CA THR A 198 -3.20 -0.30 26.45
C THR A 198 -4.26 0.11 25.43
N TRP A 199 -5.07 -0.84 25.00
CA TRP A 199 -6.17 -0.62 24.04
C TRP A 199 -7.27 -1.67 24.20
N PRO A 200 -8.48 -1.44 23.70
CA PRO A 200 -9.54 -2.45 23.71
C PRO A 200 -9.11 -3.73 22.95
N GLY A 201 -9.20 -4.88 23.62
CA GLY A 201 -8.80 -6.17 23.05
C GLY A 201 -7.32 -6.55 23.21
N LYS A 202 -6.49 -5.73 23.89
CA LYS A 202 -5.14 -6.17 24.31
C LYS A 202 -5.25 -7.33 25.29
N VAL A 203 -4.45 -8.36 25.10
CA VAL A 203 -4.42 -9.57 25.94
C VAL A 203 -3.20 -9.54 26.85
N GLU A 204 -3.40 -9.93 28.10
CA GLU A 204 -2.32 -9.98 29.10
C GLU A 204 -2.09 -11.39 29.66
N SER A 205 -2.89 -12.39 29.21
CA SER A 205 -2.79 -13.77 29.69
C SER A 205 -3.38 -14.75 28.67
N GLU A 206 -3.02 -16.03 28.79
CA GLU A 206 -3.62 -17.12 27.97
C GLU A 206 -5.14 -17.24 28.18
N ALA A 207 -5.62 -16.98 29.38
CA ALA A 207 -7.06 -16.91 29.63
C ALA A 207 -7.74 -15.80 28.83
N GLY A 208 -7.04 -14.71 28.51
CA GLY A 208 -7.50 -13.66 27.59
C GLY A 208 -7.60 -14.15 26.15
N LEU A 209 -6.61 -14.92 25.69
CA LEU A 209 -6.66 -15.55 24.36
C LEU A 209 -7.83 -16.49 24.23
N GLU A 210 -8.09 -17.31 25.24
CA GLU A 210 -9.20 -18.27 25.23
C GLU A 210 -10.55 -17.56 25.21
N ARG A 211 -10.72 -16.47 25.98
CA ARG A 211 -11.93 -15.64 25.90
C ARG A 211 -12.16 -15.09 24.50
N GLN A 212 -11.12 -14.52 23.86
CA GLN A 212 -11.24 -14.02 22.47
C GLN A 212 -11.63 -15.13 21.49
N ARG A 213 -11.11 -16.34 21.66
CA ARG A 213 -11.46 -17.51 20.83
C ARG A 213 -12.95 -17.85 20.97
N ILE A 214 -13.48 -17.84 22.18
CA ILE A 214 -14.89 -18.12 22.46
C ILE A 214 -15.78 -17.01 21.88
N GLU A 215 -15.47 -15.75 22.16
CA GLU A 215 -16.23 -14.60 21.66
C GLU A 215 -16.29 -14.56 20.13
N GLU A 216 -15.18 -14.89 19.47
CA GLU A 216 -15.17 -14.99 18.01
C GLU A 216 -16.05 -16.13 17.49
N ALA A 217 -15.98 -17.31 18.10
CA ALA A 217 -16.80 -18.45 17.71
C ALA A 217 -18.30 -18.14 17.84
N GLU A 218 -18.71 -17.47 18.93
CA GLU A 218 -20.07 -16.98 19.13
C GLU A 218 -20.48 -15.93 18.08
N SER A 219 -19.59 -14.99 17.79
CA SER A 219 -19.80 -13.96 16.76
C SER A 219 -20.01 -14.57 15.37
N LEU A 220 -19.15 -15.51 14.98
CA LEU A 220 -19.26 -16.19 13.68
C LEU A 220 -20.55 -17.02 13.58
N ALA A 221 -20.96 -17.67 14.66
CA ALA A 221 -22.22 -18.42 14.72
C ALA A 221 -23.46 -17.52 14.67
N GLY A 222 -23.35 -16.30 15.22
CA GLY A 222 -24.42 -15.30 15.25
C GLY A 222 -24.60 -14.50 13.96
N PHE A 223 -23.68 -14.57 13.03
CA PHE A 223 -23.80 -13.82 11.79
C PHE A 223 -24.77 -14.46 10.79
N ASP A 224 -25.69 -13.66 10.24
CA ASP A 224 -26.54 -14.05 9.12
C ASP A 224 -25.72 -14.47 7.91
N ARG A 225 -26.14 -15.50 7.23
CA ARG A 225 -25.53 -15.94 5.97
C ARG A 225 -25.87 -14.99 4.83
N PHE A 226 -24.98 -14.90 3.87
CA PHE A 226 -25.26 -14.23 2.59
C PHE A 226 -25.99 -15.22 1.67
N GLU A 227 -27.31 -15.32 1.80
CA GLU A 227 -28.13 -16.31 1.07
C GLU A 227 -28.14 -16.06 -0.45
N GLU A 228 -27.93 -14.81 -0.88
CA GLU A 228 -27.90 -14.42 -2.28
C GLU A 228 -26.54 -14.69 -2.96
N ARG A 229 -25.85 -15.76 -2.57
CA ARG A 229 -24.54 -16.14 -3.14
C ARG A 229 -24.61 -17.53 -3.80
N SER A 230 -24.03 -17.62 -5.01
CA SER A 230 -23.79 -18.90 -5.68
C SER A 230 -22.73 -19.73 -4.94
N GLY A 231 -22.52 -20.97 -5.35
CA GLY A 231 -21.43 -21.81 -4.83
C GLY A 231 -20.02 -21.21 -5.02
N TYR A 232 -19.86 -20.28 -5.97
CA TYR A 232 -18.63 -19.52 -6.22
C TYR A 232 -18.65 -18.12 -5.60
N GLY A 233 -19.71 -17.70 -4.94
CA GLY A 233 -19.85 -16.38 -4.34
C GLY A 233 -20.40 -15.28 -5.25
N GLY A 234 -20.87 -15.62 -6.46
CA GLY A 234 -21.58 -14.72 -7.37
C GLY A 234 -23.01 -14.42 -6.89
N PHE A 235 -23.68 -13.45 -7.51
CA PHE A 235 -25.01 -12.99 -7.11
C PHE A 235 -26.12 -13.90 -7.64
N SER A 236 -26.54 -14.90 -6.85
CA SER A 236 -27.52 -15.92 -7.25
C SER A 236 -28.95 -15.40 -7.42
N SER A 237 -29.30 -14.27 -6.78
CA SER A 237 -30.60 -13.60 -6.94
C SER A 237 -30.63 -12.59 -8.11
N GLY A 238 -29.51 -12.40 -8.79
CA GLY A 238 -29.37 -11.49 -9.93
C GLY A 238 -29.55 -12.17 -11.29
N PRO A 239 -29.21 -11.45 -12.36
CA PRO A 239 -29.23 -12.00 -13.71
C PRO A 239 -28.34 -13.23 -13.83
N ARG A 240 -28.86 -14.28 -14.43
CA ARG A 240 -28.09 -15.49 -14.75
C ARG A 240 -27.74 -15.47 -16.24
N LEU A 241 -26.44 -15.45 -16.52
CA LEU A 241 -25.88 -15.52 -17.87
C LEU A 241 -25.53 -16.99 -18.21
N GLU A 242 -24.96 -17.20 -19.41
CA GLU A 242 -24.47 -18.52 -19.80
C GLU A 242 -23.38 -19.02 -18.83
N ALA A 243 -23.56 -20.23 -18.32
CA ALA A 243 -22.59 -20.95 -17.51
C ALA A 243 -21.52 -21.58 -18.43
N THR A 244 -20.25 -21.26 -18.23
CA THR A 244 -19.14 -21.76 -19.06
C THR A 244 -18.24 -22.75 -18.32
N GLY A 245 -18.47 -22.95 -17.01
CA GLY A 245 -17.61 -23.79 -16.18
C GLY A 245 -16.33 -23.10 -15.68
N TYR A 246 -16.05 -21.88 -16.16
CA TYR A 246 -14.89 -21.08 -15.77
C TYR A 246 -15.29 -19.62 -15.56
N PHE A 247 -14.49 -18.85 -14.82
CA PHE A 247 -14.67 -17.42 -14.71
C PHE A 247 -14.40 -16.72 -16.05
N ARG A 248 -15.21 -15.73 -16.36
CA ARG A 248 -15.04 -14.86 -17.53
C ARG A 248 -15.42 -13.44 -17.20
N VAL A 249 -15.13 -12.50 -18.10
CA VAL A 249 -15.57 -11.11 -17.98
C VAL A 249 -16.63 -10.78 -19.01
N THR A 250 -17.57 -9.92 -18.65
CA THR A 250 -18.60 -9.42 -19.58
C THR A 250 -19.05 -8.02 -19.19
N LYS A 251 -19.66 -7.32 -20.13
CA LYS A 251 -20.33 -6.07 -19.87
C LYS A 251 -21.83 -6.33 -19.76
N HIS A 252 -22.42 -5.99 -18.63
CA HIS A 252 -23.85 -6.11 -18.36
C HIS A 252 -24.38 -4.74 -17.90
N GLU A 253 -25.40 -4.22 -18.55
CA GLU A 253 -26.01 -2.90 -18.27
C GLU A 253 -24.97 -1.75 -18.19
N GLY A 254 -24.02 -1.75 -19.14
CA GLY A 254 -22.99 -0.70 -19.23
C GLY A 254 -21.83 -0.84 -18.25
N ARG A 255 -21.84 -1.82 -17.36
CA ARG A 255 -20.79 -2.09 -16.35
C ARG A 255 -20.06 -3.39 -16.63
N TRP A 256 -18.75 -3.43 -16.40
CA TRP A 256 -17.96 -4.64 -16.47
C TRP A 256 -18.15 -5.50 -15.22
N TRP A 257 -18.19 -6.81 -15.40
CA TRP A 257 -18.34 -7.82 -14.36
C TRP A 257 -17.44 -9.02 -14.63
N PHE A 258 -17.01 -9.69 -13.57
CA PHE A 258 -16.79 -11.12 -13.69
C PHE A 258 -18.13 -11.86 -13.75
N VAL A 259 -18.11 -13.02 -14.39
CA VAL A 259 -19.19 -14.00 -14.34
C VAL A 259 -18.59 -15.28 -13.81
N ASP A 260 -19.21 -15.85 -12.79
CA ASP A 260 -18.75 -17.08 -12.19
C ASP A 260 -19.00 -18.31 -13.08
N PRO A 261 -18.40 -19.47 -12.78
CA PRO A 261 -18.58 -20.71 -13.58
C PRO A 261 -20.02 -21.14 -13.77
N ALA A 262 -20.91 -20.80 -12.84
CA ALA A 262 -22.35 -21.10 -12.89
C ALA A 262 -23.19 -20.05 -13.62
N GLY A 263 -22.59 -18.97 -14.09
CA GLY A 263 -23.23 -17.91 -14.89
C GLY A 263 -23.74 -16.72 -14.09
N TYR A 264 -23.38 -16.56 -12.82
CA TYR A 264 -23.82 -15.43 -12.01
C TYR A 264 -22.83 -14.28 -12.04
N LEU A 265 -23.34 -13.05 -11.97
CA LEU A 265 -22.52 -11.84 -11.86
C LEU A 265 -21.67 -11.91 -10.58
N PHE A 266 -20.39 -11.58 -10.72
CA PHE A 266 -19.43 -11.69 -9.64
C PHE A 266 -18.59 -10.43 -9.57
N PHE A 267 -18.44 -9.87 -8.36
CA PHE A 267 -17.52 -8.78 -8.04
C PHE A 267 -16.50 -9.31 -7.03
N SER A 268 -15.25 -9.37 -7.43
CA SER A 268 -14.20 -10.03 -6.64
C SER A 268 -13.79 -9.18 -5.44
N THR A 269 -14.00 -9.68 -4.24
CA THR A 269 -13.48 -9.08 -3.00
C THR A 269 -12.74 -10.13 -2.19
N GLY A 270 -11.55 -9.78 -1.72
CA GLY A 270 -10.71 -10.76 -1.03
C GLY A 270 -9.53 -10.14 -0.29
N PHE A 271 -8.71 -11.01 0.27
CA PHE A 271 -7.48 -10.64 0.96
C PHE A 271 -6.25 -11.20 0.25
N ASN A 272 -5.20 -10.41 0.21
CA ASN A 272 -3.85 -10.87 -0.12
C ASN A 272 -3.16 -11.42 1.13
N SER A 273 -2.15 -12.26 0.92
CA SER A 273 -1.24 -12.76 1.97
C SER A 273 -1.95 -13.41 3.16
N MET A 274 -2.97 -14.22 2.88
CA MET A 274 -3.58 -15.10 3.88
C MET A 274 -2.63 -16.28 4.12
N ALA A 275 -1.71 -16.11 5.06
CA ALA A 275 -0.66 -17.09 5.35
C ALA A 275 -0.15 -16.97 6.79
N LEU A 276 0.39 -18.06 7.33
CA LEU A 276 1.05 -18.10 8.63
C LEU A 276 2.50 -17.60 8.54
N ALA A 277 2.73 -16.43 7.95
CA ALA A 277 4.05 -15.92 7.60
C ALA A 277 4.41 -14.58 8.30
N GLN A 278 3.74 -14.24 9.41
CA GLN A 278 3.97 -13.00 10.13
C GLN A 278 5.19 -13.12 11.06
N THR A 279 6.36 -13.32 10.46
CA THR A 279 7.65 -13.46 11.18
C THR A 279 8.35 -12.12 11.34
N THR A 280 9.17 -12.02 12.38
CA THR A 280 10.10 -10.91 12.59
C THR A 280 11.46 -11.42 13.03
N PHE A 281 12.54 -10.69 12.68
CA PHE A 281 13.87 -11.04 13.18
C PHE A 281 13.95 -10.88 14.69
N THR A 282 14.61 -11.84 15.35
CA THR A 282 15.03 -11.73 16.74
C THR A 282 16.53 -11.49 16.84
N THR A 283 17.33 -12.02 15.91
CA THR A 283 18.79 -11.82 15.87
C THR A 283 19.15 -10.34 15.88
N GLY A 284 19.99 -9.95 16.87
CA GLY A 284 20.47 -8.58 17.03
C GLY A 284 19.44 -7.60 17.54
N ARG A 285 18.31 -8.10 18.02
CA ARG A 285 17.20 -7.32 18.58
C ARG A 285 16.53 -8.01 19.78
N GLU A 286 17.23 -8.95 20.39
CA GLU A 286 16.71 -9.77 21.51
C GLU A 286 16.22 -8.89 22.66
N GLU A 287 16.87 -7.76 22.90
CA GLU A 287 16.48 -6.78 23.93
C GLU A 287 15.11 -6.13 23.70
N MET A 288 14.59 -6.14 22.47
CA MET A 288 13.25 -5.60 22.17
C MET A 288 12.13 -6.47 22.73
N PHE A 289 12.40 -7.73 23.04
CA PHE A 289 11.38 -8.68 23.47
C PHE A 289 11.43 -8.87 24.98
N SER A 290 10.29 -8.75 25.66
CA SER A 290 10.20 -9.06 27.08
C SER A 290 10.23 -10.56 27.36
N TRP A 291 9.90 -11.36 26.35
CA TRP A 291 9.92 -12.81 26.36
C TRP A 291 10.19 -13.37 24.94
N LEU A 292 11.00 -14.40 24.89
CA LEU A 292 11.18 -15.29 23.75
C LEU A 292 11.30 -16.72 24.31
N PRO A 293 10.76 -17.77 23.66
CA PRO A 293 10.81 -19.13 24.17
C PRO A 293 12.24 -19.65 24.20
N SER A 294 12.59 -20.37 25.28
CA SER A 294 13.81 -21.15 25.32
C SER A 294 13.70 -22.39 24.42
N SER A 295 14.82 -23.06 24.17
CA SER A 295 14.87 -24.29 23.35
C SER A 295 13.95 -25.41 23.86
N ASP A 296 13.67 -25.43 25.16
CA ASP A 296 12.84 -26.45 25.82
C ASP A 296 11.37 -26.10 25.87
N ASP A 297 11.01 -24.87 25.47
CA ASP A 297 9.62 -24.43 25.38
C ASP A 297 8.98 -25.00 24.09
N PRO A 298 7.79 -25.60 24.16
CA PRO A 298 7.08 -26.10 22.98
C PRO A 298 6.92 -25.03 21.86
N LEU A 299 6.73 -23.78 22.24
CA LEU A 299 6.58 -22.65 21.29
C LEU A 299 7.90 -22.28 20.59
N SER A 300 9.04 -22.89 20.95
CA SER A 300 10.30 -22.73 20.21
C SER A 300 10.23 -23.25 18.76
N SER A 301 9.25 -24.11 18.46
CA SER A 301 8.95 -24.58 17.10
C SER A 301 8.60 -23.44 16.10
N HIS A 302 8.25 -22.26 16.59
CA HIS A 302 7.95 -21.08 15.77
C HIS A 302 9.17 -20.22 15.43
N TYR A 303 10.37 -20.60 15.84
CA TYR A 303 11.62 -20.05 15.32
C TYR A 303 11.87 -20.56 13.90
N ALA A 304 12.40 -19.69 13.06
CA ALA A 304 12.87 -20.01 11.72
C ALA A 304 14.09 -19.16 11.37
N THR A 305 14.67 -19.38 10.20
CA THR A 305 15.71 -18.52 9.65
C THR A 305 15.16 -17.77 8.45
N ALA A 306 15.56 -16.52 8.28
CA ALA A 306 15.21 -15.72 7.11
C ALA A 306 16.42 -14.96 6.59
N THR A 307 16.33 -14.55 5.32
CA THR A 307 17.23 -13.59 4.69
C THR A 307 16.43 -12.33 4.28
N SER A 308 17.11 -11.19 4.28
CA SER A 308 16.53 -9.94 3.83
C SER A 308 17.34 -9.35 2.68
N PRO A 309 16.70 -8.88 1.60
CA PRO A 309 17.40 -8.18 0.52
C PRO A 309 17.89 -6.80 0.96
N GLN A 310 17.34 -6.26 2.03
CA GLN A 310 17.64 -4.92 2.57
C GLN A 310 17.56 -4.90 4.10
N GLY A 311 17.98 -3.80 4.70
CA GLY A 311 17.98 -3.61 6.15
C GLY A 311 19.29 -4.04 6.84
N PRO A 312 19.39 -3.79 8.14
CA PRO A 312 20.60 -4.05 8.92
C PRO A 312 20.84 -5.53 9.16
N ILE A 313 19.79 -6.34 9.20
CA ILE A 313 19.86 -7.79 9.44
C ILE A 313 19.64 -8.49 8.09
N ARG A 314 20.72 -8.96 7.49
CA ARG A 314 20.69 -9.64 6.17
C ARG A 314 20.33 -11.12 6.25
N SER A 315 20.57 -11.73 7.41
CA SER A 315 20.23 -13.12 7.69
C SER A 315 20.20 -13.33 9.20
N GLY A 316 19.27 -14.14 9.67
CA GLY A 316 19.18 -14.40 11.11
C GLY A 316 17.96 -15.23 11.47
N THR A 317 17.83 -15.44 12.77
CA THR A 317 16.69 -16.11 13.38
C THR A 317 15.50 -15.17 13.41
N THR A 318 14.32 -15.71 13.10
CA THR A 318 13.02 -15.04 13.19
C THR A 318 12.12 -15.79 14.14
N TYR A 319 11.10 -15.11 14.67
CA TYR A 319 10.03 -15.70 15.46
C TYR A 319 8.66 -15.31 14.93
N ASN A 320 7.69 -16.23 14.99
CA ASN A 320 6.33 -16.04 14.52
C ASN A 320 5.34 -15.99 15.69
N PHE A 321 5.11 -14.80 16.25
CA PHE A 321 4.16 -14.62 17.35
C PHE A 321 2.73 -14.97 16.95
N HIS A 322 2.32 -14.71 15.71
CA HIS A 322 0.99 -15.03 15.21
C HIS A 322 0.73 -16.54 15.25
N ALA A 323 1.65 -17.34 14.72
CA ALA A 323 1.54 -18.81 14.76
C ALA A 323 1.60 -19.35 16.20
N ALA A 324 2.47 -18.79 17.05
CA ALA A 324 2.55 -19.16 18.46
C ALA A 324 1.23 -18.87 19.21
N ASN A 325 0.58 -17.74 18.93
CA ASN A 325 -0.74 -17.42 19.51
C ASN A 325 -1.84 -18.37 19.02
N LEU A 326 -1.80 -18.77 17.76
CA LEU A 326 -2.71 -19.79 17.23
C LEU A 326 -2.50 -21.13 17.93
N GLU A 327 -1.25 -21.55 18.17
CA GLU A 327 -0.98 -22.78 18.91
C GLU A 327 -1.45 -22.70 20.37
N ARG A 328 -1.29 -21.55 21.05
CA ARG A 328 -1.87 -21.31 22.38
C ARG A 328 -3.40 -21.44 22.39
N LYS A 329 -4.08 -20.97 21.33
CA LYS A 329 -5.55 -21.02 21.19
C LYS A 329 -6.08 -22.41 20.82
N HIS A 330 -5.36 -23.16 19.99
CA HIS A 330 -5.89 -24.34 19.30
C HIS A 330 -5.04 -25.62 19.51
N GLY A 331 -3.93 -25.53 20.25
CA GLY A 331 -3.00 -26.63 20.46
C GLY A 331 -2.27 -27.05 19.18
N ALA A 332 -1.73 -28.24 19.16
CA ALA A 332 -0.91 -28.77 18.03
C ALA A 332 -1.65 -28.83 16.68
N GLY A 333 -2.97 -28.79 16.68
CA GLY A 333 -3.79 -28.76 15.46
C GLY A 333 -4.01 -27.37 14.86
N TYR A 334 -3.35 -26.35 15.35
CA TYR A 334 -3.61 -24.93 15.03
C TYR A 334 -3.58 -24.60 13.52
N VAL A 335 -2.77 -25.26 12.71
CA VAL A 335 -2.69 -25.02 11.26
C VAL A 335 -4.03 -25.36 10.57
N ASN A 336 -4.63 -26.51 10.92
CA ASN A 336 -5.94 -26.92 10.40
C ASN A 336 -7.04 -25.98 10.92
N SER A 337 -7.00 -25.65 12.22
CA SER A 337 -7.95 -24.70 12.82
C SER A 337 -7.87 -23.33 12.16
N TRP A 338 -6.68 -22.81 11.91
CA TRP A 338 -6.45 -21.55 11.19
C TRP A 338 -7.05 -21.58 9.78
N ARG A 339 -6.80 -22.65 9.02
CA ARG A 339 -7.33 -22.80 7.67
C ARG A 339 -8.85 -22.78 7.67
N ASP A 340 -9.47 -23.63 8.50
CA ASP A 340 -10.92 -23.78 8.55
C ASP A 340 -11.59 -22.48 9.04
N LEU A 341 -10.99 -21.82 10.04
CA LEU A 341 -11.44 -20.54 10.56
C LEU A 341 -11.30 -19.41 9.53
N THR A 342 -10.19 -19.37 8.79
CA THR A 342 -9.97 -18.38 7.72
C THR A 342 -11.05 -18.50 6.64
N LEU A 343 -11.37 -19.71 6.18
CA LEU A 343 -12.43 -19.94 5.20
C LEU A 343 -13.83 -19.58 5.75
N ALA A 344 -14.09 -19.89 7.02
CA ALA A 344 -15.33 -19.51 7.70
C ALA A 344 -15.47 -17.98 7.81
N ARG A 345 -14.40 -17.27 8.18
CA ARG A 345 -14.33 -15.81 8.24
C ARG A 345 -14.65 -15.19 6.89
N LEU A 346 -14.00 -15.63 5.81
CA LEU A 346 -14.26 -15.11 4.45
C LEU A 346 -15.75 -15.17 4.13
N LYS A 347 -16.36 -16.35 4.28
CA LYS A 347 -17.79 -16.56 4.01
C LYS A 347 -18.69 -15.71 4.91
N SER A 348 -18.38 -15.66 6.21
CA SER A 348 -19.18 -14.92 7.19
C SER A 348 -19.09 -13.40 7.00
N TRP A 349 -17.93 -12.89 6.55
CA TRP A 349 -17.72 -11.47 6.29
C TRP A 349 -18.14 -11.03 4.89
N GLY A 350 -18.48 -11.99 4.00
CA GLY A 350 -18.98 -11.77 2.64
C GLY A 350 -17.90 -11.68 1.57
N PHE A 351 -16.64 -11.94 1.90
CA PHE A 351 -15.56 -12.04 0.93
C PHE A 351 -15.67 -13.31 0.11
N ASN A 352 -15.25 -13.25 -1.15
CA ASN A 352 -15.43 -14.33 -2.11
C ASN A 352 -14.16 -14.69 -2.89
N THR A 353 -12.99 -14.14 -2.52
CA THR A 353 -11.74 -14.41 -3.27
C THR A 353 -10.53 -14.54 -2.32
N ILE A 354 -9.76 -15.59 -2.52
CA ILE A 354 -8.43 -15.79 -1.94
C ILE A 354 -7.42 -15.07 -2.86
N GLY A 355 -6.85 -13.97 -2.37
CA GLY A 355 -5.95 -13.08 -3.15
C GLY A 355 -4.51 -13.57 -3.26
N ASN A 356 -3.65 -12.72 -3.81
CA ASN A 356 -2.24 -13.02 -4.05
C ASN A 356 -1.48 -13.42 -2.78
N TRP A 357 -0.47 -14.29 -2.94
CA TRP A 357 0.47 -14.75 -1.88
C TRP A 357 -0.21 -15.45 -0.70
N SER A 358 -1.45 -15.89 -0.88
CA SER A 358 -2.15 -16.69 0.12
C SER A 358 -1.70 -18.14 0.07
N ASP A 359 -1.78 -18.82 1.24
CA ASP A 359 -1.41 -20.22 1.36
C ASP A 359 -2.26 -21.10 0.44
N THR A 360 -1.60 -22.00 -0.29
CA THR A 360 -2.25 -22.92 -1.23
C THR A 360 -3.19 -23.92 -0.53
N GLN A 361 -3.00 -24.20 0.75
CA GLN A 361 -3.88 -25.06 1.54
C GLN A 361 -5.30 -24.46 1.70
N LEU A 362 -5.48 -23.16 1.48
CA LEU A 362 -6.79 -22.52 1.47
C LEU A 362 -7.60 -22.84 0.20
N ARG A 363 -6.97 -23.35 -0.87
CA ARG A 363 -7.62 -23.73 -2.14
C ARG A 363 -8.35 -25.06 -2.01
N SER A 364 -9.43 -25.05 -1.27
CA SER A 364 -10.19 -26.27 -0.90
C SER A 364 -11.46 -26.50 -1.74
N GLY A 365 -11.65 -25.76 -2.85
CA GLY A 365 -12.90 -25.78 -3.62
C GLY A 365 -14.09 -25.13 -2.90
N ALA A 366 -13.82 -24.27 -1.91
CA ALA A 366 -14.84 -23.60 -1.11
C ALA A 366 -14.96 -22.10 -1.36
N VAL A 367 -13.89 -21.48 -1.85
CA VAL A 367 -13.78 -20.05 -2.16
C VAL A 367 -12.91 -19.89 -3.39
N PRO A 368 -13.31 -19.09 -4.39
CA PRO A 368 -12.47 -18.73 -5.53
C PRO A 368 -11.11 -18.15 -5.14
N TYR A 369 -10.12 -18.37 -5.98
CA TYR A 369 -8.76 -17.90 -5.73
C TYR A 369 -8.09 -17.38 -6.98
N VAL A 370 -7.01 -16.61 -6.80
CA VAL A 370 -6.10 -16.22 -7.87
C VAL A 370 -4.74 -16.89 -7.69
N THR A 371 -4.00 -17.06 -8.78
CA THR A 371 -2.59 -17.42 -8.70
C THR A 371 -1.70 -16.22 -8.98
N THR A 372 -0.45 -16.30 -8.57
CA THR A 372 0.54 -15.25 -8.85
C THR A 372 1.90 -15.87 -9.21
N THR A 373 2.51 -15.36 -10.27
CA THR A 373 3.84 -15.77 -10.72
C THR A 373 4.73 -14.55 -10.83
N THR A 374 5.94 -14.61 -10.27
CA THR A 374 6.96 -13.57 -10.46
C THR A 374 7.98 -14.04 -11.50
N LEU A 375 8.21 -13.19 -12.51
CA LEU A 375 9.11 -13.50 -13.60
C LEU A 375 10.55 -13.11 -13.24
N PHE A 376 11.44 -14.04 -13.47
CA PHE A 376 12.88 -13.83 -13.46
C PHE A 376 13.56 -14.93 -14.30
N GLY A 377 14.69 -14.60 -14.90
CA GLY A 377 15.34 -15.55 -15.79
C GLY A 377 16.55 -14.94 -16.50
N ASN A 378 17.11 -15.70 -17.42
CA ASN A 378 18.28 -15.29 -18.19
C ASN A 378 17.86 -14.61 -19.51
N TYR A 379 17.33 -13.40 -19.42
CA TYR A 379 16.95 -12.56 -20.55
C TYR A 379 17.50 -11.14 -20.38
N ASN A 380 17.56 -10.37 -21.45
CA ASN A 380 17.95 -8.97 -21.37
C ASN A 380 16.96 -8.15 -20.57
N THR A 381 17.43 -7.07 -19.99
CA THR A 381 16.60 -6.10 -19.28
C THR A 381 16.78 -4.70 -19.85
N VAL A 382 15.74 -3.90 -19.76
CA VAL A 382 15.70 -2.52 -20.24
C VAL A 382 15.68 -1.59 -19.01
N PRO A 383 16.59 -0.60 -18.91
CA PRO A 383 16.53 0.38 -17.86
C PRO A 383 15.30 1.29 -18.03
N ASN A 384 14.68 1.70 -16.94
CA ASN A 384 13.69 2.76 -16.99
C ASN A 384 14.39 4.12 -16.82
N ALA A 385 14.50 4.90 -17.91
CA ALA A 385 15.17 6.21 -17.88
C ALA A 385 14.42 7.30 -17.10
N GLY A 386 13.20 7.00 -16.64
CA GLY A 386 12.40 7.86 -15.76
C GLY A 386 12.64 7.63 -14.27
N THR A 387 13.40 6.57 -13.91
CA THR A 387 13.68 6.16 -12.54
C THR A 387 15.14 5.80 -12.36
N THR A 388 15.61 5.72 -11.11
CA THR A 388 17.01 5.39 -10.83
C THR A 388 17.15 3.93 -10.47
N GLY A 389 17.91 3.17 -11.25
CA GLY A 389 18.31 1.79 -10.96
C GLY A 389 17.31 0.70 -11.36
N ASP A 390 16.08 1.07 -11.72
CA ASP A 390 15.07 0.09 -12.11
C ASP A 390 15.28 -0.44 -13.52
N ARG A 391 15.00 -1.72 -13.69
CA ARG A 391 15.07 -2.41 -14.98
C ARG A 391 13.87 -3.32 -15.15
N LEU A 392 13.34 -3.34 -16.37
CA LEU A 392 12.23 -4.22 -16.77
C LEU A 392 12.72 -5.33 -17.70
N PRO A 393 12.02 -6.48 -17.79
CA PRO A 393 12.31 -7.51 -18.77
C PRO A 393 12.32 -6.94 -20.20
N ASP A 394 13.25 -7.36 -21.05
CA ASP A 394 13.19 -7.07 -22.49
C ASP A 394 12.24 -8.09 -23.17
N PRO A 395 10.99 -7.72 -23.50
CA PRO A 395 10.02 -8.66 -24.05
C PRO A 395 10.31 -9.06 -25.49
N PHE A 396 11.23 -8.37 -26.16
CA PHE A 396 11.68 -8.69 -27.51
C PHE A 396 12.85 -9.69 -27.50
N ASP A 397 13.40 -10.01 -26.34
CA ASP A 397 14.40 -11.08 -26.21
C ASP A 397 13.70 -12.45 -26.29
N PRO A 398 14.06 -13.32 -27.27
CA PRO A 398 13.43 -14.65 -27.37
C PRO A 398 13.51 -15.49 -26.08
N ARG A 399 14.54 -15.27 -25.26
CA ARG A 399 14.72 -15.98 -23.98
C ARG A 399 13.69 -15.56 -22.94
N PHE A 400 13.03 -14.39 -23.11
CA PHE A 400 11.98 -13.96 -22.20
C PHE A 400 10.79 -14.93 -22.26
N ALA A 401 10.31 -15.31 -23.45
CA ALA A 401 9.21 -16.26 -23.58
C ALA A 401 9.50 -17.62 -22.92
N THR A 402 10.72 -18.14 -23.07
CA THR A 402 11.15 -19.37 -22.40
C THR A 402 11.09 -19.20 -20.88
N SER A 403 11.66 -18.12 -20.35
CA SER A 403 11.63 -17.84 -18.92
C SER A 403 10.21 -17.66 -18.38
N VAL A 404 9.30 -17.04 -19.16
CA VAL A 404 7.88 -16.92 -18.79
C VAL A 404 7.26 -18.31 -18.68
N SER A 405 7.43 -19.19 -19.70
CA SER A 405 6.90 -20.56 -19.70
C SER A 405 7.39 -21.35 -18.48
N ASP A 406 8.70 -21.34 -18.22
CA ASP A 406 9.32 -22.08 -17.12
C ASP A 406 8.80 -21.63 -15.74
N ARG A 407 8.44 -20.33 -15.62
CA ARG A 407 7.92 -19.77 -14.36
C ARG A 407 6.42 -19.97 -14.19
N LEU A 408 5.67 -19.98 -15.25
CA LEU A 408 4.22 -20.18 -15.22
C LEU A 408 3.87 -21.64 -14.91
N GLU A 409 4.57 -22.60 -15.51
CA GLU A 409 4.19 -24.01 -15.43
C GLU A 409 3.95 -24.53 -14.01
N PRO A 410 4.86 -24.37 -13.02
CA PRO A 410 4.65 -24.89 -11.67
C PRO A 410 3.48 -24.20 -10.94
N THR A 411 3.17 -22.96 -11.30
CA THR A 411 2.10 -22.20 -10.66
C THR A 411 0.73 -22.50 -11.28
N LEU A 412 0.65 -22.67 -12.60
CA LEU A 412 -0.58 -22.87 -13.32
C LEU A 412 -1.03 -24.33 -13.32
N ARG A 413 -0.09 -25.29 -13.43
CA ARG A 413 -0.40 -26.72 -13.53
C ARG A 413 -1.39 -27.24 -12.46
N PRO A 414 -1.30 -26.84 -11.17
CA PRO A 414 -2.27 -27.27 -10.16
C PRO A 414 -3.67 -26.65 -10.30
N ALA A 415 -3.83 -25.63 -11.16
CA ALA A 415 -5.07 -24.86 -11.30
C ALA A 415 -5.81 -25.10 -12.63
N LEU A 416 -5.23 -25.84 -13.58
CA LEU A 416 -5.71 -25.91 -14.99
C LEU A 416 -7.17 -26.33 -15.16
N GLU A 417 -7.68 -27.21 -14.32
CA GLU A 417 -9.05 -27.74 -14.40
C GLU A 417 -9.91 -27.31 -13.20
N ASP A 418 -9.41 -26.38 -12.36
CA ASP A 418 -10.10 -25.98 -11.14
C ASP A 418 -11.05 -24.81 -11.42
N PRO A 419 -12.38 -25.00 -11.43
CA PRO A 419 -13.34 -23.93 -11.67
C PRO A 419 -13.32 -22.83 -10.60
N PHE A 420 -12.67 -23.06 -9.45
CA PHE A 420 -12.48 -22.03 -8.42
C PHE A 420 -11.29 -21.10 -8.71
N CYS A 421 -10.42 -21.41 -9.68
CA CYS A 421 -9.40 -20.49 -10.13
C CYS A 421 -10.03 -19.33 -10.93
N LEU A 422 -9.97 -18.11 -10.41
CA LEU A 422 -10.47 -16.92 -11.11
C LEU A 422 -9.52 -16.53 -12.25
N GLY A 423 -8.21 -16.71 -12.06
CA GLY A 423 -7.21 -16.38 -13.05
C GLY A 423 -5.81 -16.14 -12.46
N HIS A 424 -4.93 -15.68 -13.34
CA HIS A 424 -3.50 -15.59 -13.09
C HIS A 424 -3.00 -14.15 -13.14
N PHE A 425 -2.37 -13.70 -12.06
CA PHE A 425 -1.52 -12.51 -12.07
C PHE A 425 -0.09 -12.89 -12.42
N VAL A 426 0.60 -12.04 -13.17
CA VAL A 426 2.01 -12.21 -13.51
C VAL A 426 2.75 -10.92 -13.20
N ASP A 427 3.77 -11.02 -12.35
CA ASP A 427 4.50 -9.93 -11.74
C ASP A 427 3.65 -9.05 -10.80
N ASN A 428 4.33 -8.17 -10.09
CA ASN A 428 3.73 -7.18 -9.21
C ASN A 428 4.58 -5.93 -9.18
N GLU A 429 3.93 -4.78 -9.42
CA GLU A 429 4.52 -3.45 -9.25
C GLU A 429 5.85 -3.23 -9.98
N LEU A 430 5.98 -3.80 -11.19
CA LEU A 430 7.09 -3.41 -12.04
C LEU A 430 7.07 -1.89 -12.24
N ASN A 431 8.23 -1.27 -12.20
CA ASN A 431 8.32 0.18 -12.31
C ASN A 431 8.11 0.64 -13.76
N TRP A 432 6.85 0.65 -14.17
CA TRP A 432 6.41 1.10 -15.49
C TRP A 432 6.51 2.61 -15.70
N GLY A 433 6.88 3.38 -14.66
CA GLY A 433 6.77 4.82 -14.65
C GLY A 433 5.33 5.30 -14.41
N ASN A 434 5.14 6.62 -14.45
CA ASN A 434 3.86 7.27 -14.14
C ASN A 434 3.60 8.47 -15.07
N ASN A 435 2.55 9.24 -14.83
CA ASN A 435 2.17 10.39 -15.65
C ASN A 435 2.59 11.75 -15.06
N ALA A 436 3.54 11.77 -14.11
CA ALA A 436 3.98 13.02 -13.46
C ALA A 436 4.86 13.91 -14.33
N SER A 437 5.60 13.32 -15.29
CA SER A 437 6.41 14.03 -16.27
C SER A 437 6.59 13.20 -17.55
N ASP A 438 6.95 13.84 -18.66
CA ASP A 438 7.27 13.14 -19.92
C ASP A 438 8.36 12.08 -19.70
N ARG A 439 9.39 12.36 -18.93
CA ARG A 439 10.47 11.40 -18.65
C ARG A 439 9.98 10.22 -17.83
N ALA A 440 9.14 10.43 -16.83
CA ALA A 440 8.56 9.35 -16.04
C ALA A 440 7.57 8.51 -16.89
N ARG A 441 6.82 9.14 -17.78
CA ARG A 441 5.84 8.50 -18.65
C ARG A 441 6.49 7.61 -19.72
N TYR A 442 7.53 8.13 -20.38
CA TYR A 442 8.18 7.46 -21.51
C TYR A 442 9.48 6.76 -21.11
N GLY A 443 9.75 6.62 -19.83
CA GLY A 443 11.04 6.15 -19.30
C GLY A 443 11.49 4.80 -19.86
N VAL A 444 10.57 3.89 -20.12
CA VAL A 444 10.87 2.57 -20.70
C VAL A 444 11.30 2.68 -22.16
N ALA A 445 10.57 3.45 -22.97
CA ALA A 445 10.93 3.70 -24.37
C ALA A 445 12.29 4.42 -24.48
N LEU A 446 12.49 5.44 -23.66
CA LEU A 446 13.75 6.17 -23.58
C LEU A 446 14.91 5.28 -23.17
N GLY A 447 14.69 4.42 -22.17
CA GLY A 447 15.68 3.46 -21.71
C GLY A 447 16.05 2.44 -22.79
N ALA A 448 15.07 1.93 -23.53
CA ALA A 448 15.31 1.02 -24.64
C ALA A 448 16.11 1.70 -25.77
N LEU A 449 15.72 2.92 -26.14
CA LEU A 449 16.45 3.70 -27.20
C LEU A 449 17.89 4.01 -26.81
N GLY A 450 18.19 4.13 -25.52
CA GLY A 450 19.54 4.38 -24.99
C GLY A 450 20.46 3.16 -25.02
N GLN A 451 19.96 1.97 -25.32
CA GLN A 451 20.77 0.76 -25.34
C GLN A 451 21.52 0.57 -26.66
N ASN A 452 22.53 -0.31 -26.64
CA ASN A 452 23.28 -0.67 -27.85
C ASN A 452 22.42 -1.55 -28.78
N PRO A 453 22.18 -1.13 -30.05
CA PRO A 453 21.38 -1.91 -30.99
C PRO A 453 21.98 -3.28 -31.31
N GLY A 454 23.29 -3.46 -31.15
CA GLY A 454 23.96 -4.76 -31.39
C GLY A 454 23.56 -5.83 -30.36
N THR A 455 23.21 -5.42 -29.13
CA THR A 455 22.95 -6.34 -28.00
C THR A 455 21.53 -6.32 -27.47
N SER A 456 20.75 -5.22 -27.67
CA SER A 456 19.40 -5.07 -27.13
C SER A 456 18.33 -5.36 -28.19
N PRO A 457 17.52 -6.42 -28.00
CA PRO A 457 16.35 -6.68 -28.85
C PRO A 457 15.32 -5.56 -28.80
N ALA A 458 15.00 -5.01 -27.62
CA ALA A 458 14.08 -3.87 -27.46
C ALA A 458 14.55 -2.65 -28.26
N ARG A 459 15.85 -2.32 -28.18
CA ARG A 459 16.41 -1.21 -28.96
C ARG A 459 16.20 -1.39 -30.46
N ARG A 460 16.44 -2.60 -30.97
CA ARG A 460 16.21 -2.90 -32.40
C ARG A 460 14.74 -2.80 -32.78
N ALA A 461 13.86 -3.41 -31.99
CA ALA A 461 12.44 -3.43 -32.28
C ALA A 461 11.83 -2.01 -32.27
N LEU A 462 12.08 -1.23 -31.22
CA LEU A 462 11.56 0.13 -31.13
C LEU A 462 12.22 1.08 -32.14
N GLY A 463 13.51 0.91 -32.41
CA GLY A 463 14.21 1.64 -33.47
C GLY A 463 13.63 1.39 -34.84
N ALA A 464 13.29 0.14 -35.17
CA ALA A 464 12.66 -0.22 -36.43
C ALA A 464 11.28 0.42 -36.65
N LEU A 465 10.50 0.65 -35.58
CA LEU A 465 9.23 1.40 -35.65
C LEU A 465 9.45 2.85 -36.12
N LEU A 466 10.47 3.51 -35.53
CA LEU A 466 10.84 4.87 -35.97
C LEU A 466 11.40 4.90 -37.41
N GLU A 467 12.22 3.93 -37.75
CA GLU A 467 12.78 3.80 -39.09
C GLU A 467 11.69 3.59 -40.14
N ALA A 468 10.72 2.75 -39.85
CA ALA A 468 9.54 2.55 -40.71
C ALA A 468 8.71 3.81 -40.90
N ARG A 469 8.57 4.63 -39.82
CA ARG A 469 7.81 5.89 -39.88
C ARG A 469 8.54 6.99 -40.66
N TYR A 470 9.81 7.21 -40.34
CA TYR A 470 10.55 8.35 -40.85
C TYR A 470 11.39 8.05 -42.09
N THR A 471 11.68 6.79 -42.37
CA THR A 471 12.48 6.31 -43.50
C THR A 471 13.96 6.75 -43.45
N THR A 472 14.24 8.02 -43.09
CA THR A 472 15.61 8.55 -42.97
C THR A 472 15.81 9.21 -41.59
N ILE A 473 17.05 9.18 -41.12
CA ILE A 473 17.40 9.81 -39.83
C ILE A 473 17.18 11.32 -39.86
N ASP A 474 17.37 11.95 -41.03
CA ASP A 474 17.18 13.41 -41.18
C ASP A 474 15.71 13.80 -40.99
N LYS A 475 14.76 13.01 -41.46
CA LYS A 475 13.34 13.25 -41.19
C LYS A 475 12.99 13.10 -39.69
N LEU A 476 13.56 12.11 -39.02
CA LEU A 476 13.41 11.98 -37.57
C LEU A 476 14.02 13.20 -36.89
N ASN A 477 15.25 13.58 -37.22
CA ASN A 477 15.93 14.72 -36.64
C ASN A 477 15.13 16.03 -36.80
N ALA A 478 14.53 16.24 -37.97
CA ALA A 478 13.67 17.39 -38.23
C ALA A 478 12.42 17.37 -37.34
N ALA A 479 11.76 16.21 -37.17
CA ALA A 479 10.57 16.05 -36.34
C ALA A 479 10.87 16.19 -34.84
N TRP A 480 12.00 15.64 -34.40
CA TRP A 480 12.40 15.61 -32.98
C TRP A 480 13.23 16.82 -32.56
N ALA A 481 13.65 17.69 -33.51
CA ALA A 481 14.61 18.76 -33.30
C ALA A 481 15.95 18.23 -32.70
N THR A 482 16.50 17.17 -33.33
CA THR A 482 17.73 16.49 -32.90
C THR A 482 18.75 16.45 -34.05
N GLN A 483 19.95 15.89 -33.79
CA GLN A 483 21.03 15.79 -34.77
C GLN A 483 21.74 14.43 -34.67
N PHE A 484 20.98 13.31 -34.65
CA PHE A 484 21.58 11.97 -34.69
C PHE A 484 22.23 11.73 -36.03
N ALA A 485 23.47 11.21 -36.02
CA ALA A 485 24.21 10.96 -37.25
C ALA A 485 23.69 9.77 -38.07
N SER A 486 23.01 8.84 -37.42
CA SER A 486 22.45 7.62 -38.03
C SER A 486 21.43 6.96 -37.10
N TRP A 487 20.70 5.99 -37.61
CA TRP A 487 19.81 5.12 -36.79
C TRP A 487 20.58 4.39 -35.70
N ALA A 488 21.82 3.98 -35.95
CA ALA A 488 22.66 3.35 -34.93
C ALA A 488 23.07 4.32 -33.81
N ALA A 489 23.19 5.60 -34.12
CA ALA A 489 23.54 6.66 -33.16
C ALA A 489 22.35 7.21 -32.37
N LEU A 490 21.12 6.81 -32.73
CA LEU A 490 19.92 7.20 -31.98
C LEU A 490 20.03 6.70 -30.53
N SER A 491 19.88 7.60 -29.58
CA SER A 491 20.06 7.36 -28.15
C SER A 491 19.00 8.11 -27.32
N THR A 492 19.01 7.94 -26.01
CA THR A 492 18.12 8.68 -25.10
C THR A 492 18.37 10.18 -25.19
N PRO A 493 17.38 11.00 -25.62
CA PRO A 493 17.54 12.44 -25.69
C PRO A 493 17.62 13.04 -24.28
N ALA A 494 18.47 14.07 -24.11
CA ALA A 494 18.57 14.79 -22.86
C ALA A 494 17.27 15.55 -22.53
N THR A 495 16.66 16.16 -23.54
CA THR A 495 15.41 16.92 -23.45
C THR A 495 14.36 16.28 -24.34
N ILE A 496 13.13 16.16 -23.86
CA ILE A 496 11.99 15.68 -24.62
C ILE A 496 11.29 16.87 -25.27
N THR A 497 11.30 16.91 -26.59
CA THR A 497 10.63 17.97 -27.36
C THR A 497 9.14 17.63 -27.59
N ALA A 498 8.35 18.61 -28.01
CA ALA A 498 6.93 18.37 -28.34
C ALA A 498 6.80 17.37 -29.52
N GLY A 499 7.73 17.38 -30.49
CA GLY A 499 7.75 16.47 -31.62
C GLY A 499 8.02 15.00 -31.27
N MET A 500 8.65 14.74 -30.11
CA MET A 500 8.95 13.37 -29.66
C MET A 500 7.76 12.68 -28.99
N ARG A 501 6.84 13.44 -28.38
CA ARG A 501 5.84 12.89 -27.44
C ARG A 501 4.95 11.81 -28.05
N SER A 502 4.48 12.01 -29.27
CA SER A 502 3.62 11.04 -29.94
C SER A 502 4.37 9.73 -30.22
N ASP A 503 5.60 9.83 -30.70
CA ASP A 503 6.43 8.66 -31.00
C ASP A 503 6.79 7.90 -29.72
N LEU A 504 7.24 8.60 -28.70
CA LEU A 504 7.58 8.00 -27.40
C LEU A 504 6.37 7.32 -26.75
N ALA A 505 5.18 7.90 -26.88
CA ALA A 505 3.94 7.26 -26.43
C ALA A 505 3.70 5.93 -27.18
N GLU A 506 3.79 5.94 -28.51
CA GLU A 506 3.62 4.72 -29.31
C GLU A 506 4.69 3.65 -29.00
N LEU A 507 5.95 4.05 -28.82
CA LEU A 507 7.01 3.12 -28.44
C LEU A 507 6.76 2.53 -27.04
N THR A 508 6.24 3.33 -26.12
CA THR A 508 5.87 2.86 -24.76
C THR A 508 4.71 1.86 -24.83
N VAL A 509 3.68 2.15 -25.64
CA VAL A 509 2.58 1.22 -25.94
C VAL A 509 3.10 -0.06 -26.58
N ALA A 510 3.99 0.05 -27.58
CA ALA A 510 4.55 -1.12 -28.28
C ALA A 510 5.34 -2.02 -27.33
N TYR A 511 6.13 -1.43 -26.43
CA TYR A 511 6.89 -2.18 -25.44
C TYR A 511 5.97 -2.91 -24.45
N SER A 512 5.02 -2.20 -23.84
CA SER A 512 4.10 -2.79 -22.87
C SER A 512 3.22 -3.86 -23.52
N ARG A 513 2.69 -3.61 -24.74
CA ARG A 513 1.90 -4.59 -25.49
C ARG A 513 2.68 -5.87 -25.72
N GLU A 514 3.95 -5.77 -26.11
CA GLU A 514 4.78 -6.96 -26.36
C GLU A 514 5.02 -7.76 -25.07
N TYR A 515 5.27 -7.09 -23.93
CA TYR A 515 5.38 -7.77 -22.65
C TYR A 515 4.10 -8.58 -22.33
N PHE A 516 2.95 -7.92 -22.35
CA PHE A 516 1.68 -8.59 -22.04
C PHE A 516 1.30 -9.65 -23.07
N ARG A 517 1.64 -9.44 -24.36
CA ARG A 517 1.44 -10.41 -25.43
C ARG A 517 2.24 -11.70 -25.22
N VAL A 518 3.51 -11.58 -24.88
CA VAL A 518 4.36 -12.76 -24.62
C VAL A 518 3.82 -13.53 -23.42
N VAL A 519 3.53 -12.84 -22.30
CA VAL A 519 2.96 -13.47 -21.10
C VAL A 519 1.64 -14.17 -21.44
N ARG A 520 0.71 -13.49 -22.12
CA ARG A 520 -0.57 -14.08 -22.55
C ARG A 520 -0.38 -15.32 -23.41
N SER A 521 0.55 -15.24 -24.36
CA SER A 521 0.82 -16.37 -25.26
C SER A 521 1.27 -17.60 -24.47
N GLU A 522 2.15 -17.44 -23.50
CA GLU A 522 2.62 -18.56 -22.68
C GLU A 522 1.54 -19.08 -21.72
N ILE A 523 0.72 -18.19 -21.12
CA ILE A 523 -0.44 -18.60 -20.33
C ILE A 523 -1.38 -19.46 -21.20
N ARG A 524 -1.76 -18.99 -22.38
CA ARG A 524 -2.74 -19.67 -23.25
C ARG A 524 -2.27 -21.02 -23.79
N LYS A 525 -0.95 -21.25 -23.89
CA LYS A 525 -0.39 -22.56 -24.23
C LYS A 525 -0.60 -23.58 -23.11
N LEU A 526 -0.53 -23.12 -21.86
CA LEU A 526 -0.66 -23.96 -20.67
C LEU A 526 -2.13 -24.05 -20.21
N ASP A 527 -2.81 -22.92 -20.18
CA ASP A 527 -4.15 -22.73 -19.64
C ASP A 527 -5.00 -21.84 -20.56
N PRO A 528 -5.82 -22.44 -21.43
CA PRO A 528 -6.71 -21.69 -22.30
C PRO A 528 -7.96 -21.15 -21.62
N ASN A 529 -8.29 -21.62 -20.42
CA ASN A 529 -9.59 -21.40 -19.78
C ASN A 529 -9.60 -20.24 -18.78
N HIS A 530 -8.56 -20.11 -17.95
CA HIS A 530 -8.54 -19.10 -16.90
C HIS A 530 -8.08 -17.73 -17.39
N LEU A 531 -8.48 -16.68 -16.68
CA LEU A 531 -8.24 -15.30 -17.06
C LEU A 531 -6.78 -14.86 -16.80
N TYR A 532 -6.23 -14.04 -17.70
CA TYR A 532 -5.00 -13.30 -17.45
C TYR A 532 -5.36 -11.95 -16.79
N LEU A 533 -4.98 -11.78 -15.53
CA LEU A 533 -5.37 -10.65 -14.67
C LEU A 533 -4.36 -9.49 -14.66
N GLY A 534 -3.34 -9.53 -15.53
CA GLY A 534 -2.33 -8.47 -15.62
C GLY A 534 -1.23 -8.53 -14.55
N SER A 535 -0.56 -7.39 -14.30
CA SER A 535 0.68 -7.28 -13.51
C SER A 535 0.58 -6.34 -12.29
N ARG A 536 -0.62 -5.98 -11.84
CA ARG A 536 -0.85 -5.19 -10.61
C ARG A 536 -0.01 -3.91 -10.57
N MET A 537 -0.23 -3.03 -11.54
CA MET A 537 0.54 -1.79 -11.71
C MET A 537 0.33 -0.85 -10.52
N ASN A 538 1.40 -0.33 -9.94
CA ASN A 538 1.35 0.60 -8.80
C ASN A 538 1.09 2.07 -9.19
N ASN A 539 1.17 2.38 -10.48
CA ASN A 539 0.95 3.72 -11.02
C ASN A 539 0.12 3.66 -12.32
N LEU A 540 -0.64 4.70 -12.56
CA LEU A 540 -1.35 4.90 -13.82
C LEU A 540 -0.42 5.56 -14.84
N ASN A 541 0.21 4.74 -15.69
CA ASN A 541 0.85 5.21 -16.92
C ASN A 541 -0.11 4.90 -18.09
N PRO A 542 -0.65 5.92 -18.79
CA PRO A 542 -1.69 5.70 -19.80
C PRO A 542 -1.22 4.87 -20.99
N ASP A 543 0.05 4.96 -21.36
CA ASP A 543 0.59 4.24 -22.51
C ASP A 543 0.82 2.75 -22.16
N ILE A 544 1.30 2.49 -20.94
CA ILE A 544 1.42 1.12 -20.42
C ILE A 544 0.05 0.46 -20.29
N ALA A 545 -0.93 1.16 -19.71
CA ALA A 545 -2.29 0.65 -19.57
C ALA A 545 -2.95 0.38 -20.93
N THR A 546 -2.66 1.21 -21.95
CA THR A 546 -3.13 0.99 -23.32
C THR A 546 -2.56 -0.30 -23.93
N GLY A 547 -1.27 -0.55 -23.75
CA GLY A 547 -0.65 -1.81 -24.22
C GLY A 547 -1.19 -3.03 -23.48
N ALA A 548 -1.34 -2.94 -22.16
CA ALA A 548 -1.92 -4.01 -21.33
C ALA A 548 -3.37 -4.34 -21.74
N ALA A 549 -4.18 -3.32 -22.04
CA ALA A 549 -5.59 -3.45 -22.39
C ALA A 549 -5.84 -4.32 -23.63
N THR A 550 -4.88 -4.44 -24.52
CA THR A 550 -4.99 -5.26 -25.74
C THR A 550 -4.71 -6.74 -25.50
N GLU A 551 -3.97 -7.06 -24.45
CA GLU A 551 -3.40 -8.40 -24.23
C GLU A 551 -3.87 -9.07 -22.93
N THR A 552 -4.43 -8.33 -21.97
CA THR A 552 -4.98 -8.91 -20.73
C THR A 552 -6.49 -9.08 -20.82
N ASP A 553 -7.03 -10.05 -20.10
CA ASP A 553 -8.49 -10.16 -19.94
C ASP A 553 -9.00 -9.11 -18.94
N VAL A 554 -8.17 -8.78 -17.95
CA VAL A 554 -8.42 -7.76 -16.93
C VAL A 554 -7.14 -6.96 -16.70
N ILE A 555 -7.23 -5.63 -16.69
CA ILE A 555 -6.11 -4.77 -16.30
C ILE A 555 -6.09 -4.69 -14.76
N SER A 556 -4.93 -4.76 -14.13
CA SER A 556 -4.88 -4.68 -12.66
C SER A 556 -3.96 -3.58 -12.14
N PHE A 557 -4.39 -2.97 -11.03
CA PHE A 557 -3.69 -1.89 -10.37
C PHE A 557 -3.68 -2.08 -8.85
N ASN A 558 -2.59 -1.68 -8.20
CA ASN A 558 -2.54 -1.48 -6.76
C ASN A 558 -2.83 -0.01 -6.49
N ILE A 559 -3.95 0.30 -5.80
CA ILE A 559 -4.47 1.67 -5.71
C ILE A 559 -4.60 2.07 -4.24
N TYR A 560 -3.62 2.80 -3.74
CA TYR A 560 -3.60 3.34 -2.39
C TYR A 560 -4.06 4.80 -2.37
N GLN A 561 -5.36 5.01 -2.40
CA GLN A 561 -6.04 6.31 -2.40
C GLN A 561 -7.18 6.31 -1.39
N ALA A 562 -7.70 7.49 -1.04
CA ALA A 562 -8.84 7.60 -0.13
C ALA A 562 -10.16 7.07 -0.73
N ALA A 563 -10.29 7.13 -2.05
CA ALA A 563 -11.42 6.63 -2.84
C ALA A 563 -11.03 6.59 -4.33
N ILE A 564 -11.78 5.86 -5.14
CA ILE A 564 -11.64 5.85 -6.59
C ILE A 564 -12.29 7.11 -7.15
N GLN A 565 -11.48 8.00 -7.71
CA GLN A 565 -11.94 9.24 -8.32
C GLN A 565 -12.21 9.02 -9.82
N PRO A 566 -13.45 9.16 -10.32
CA PRO A 566 -13.80 8.89 -11.73
C PRO A 566 -12.91 9.65 -12.72
N ALA A 567 -12.62 10.92 -12.45
CA ALA A 567 -11.77 11.73 -13.33
C ALA A 567 -10.35 11.16 -13.50
N THR A 568 -9.75 10.63 -12.43
CA THR A 568 -8.42 10.00 -12.45
C THR A 568 -8.44 8.71 -13.28
N TRP A 569 -9.53 7.94 -13.19
CA TRP A 569 -9.65 6.61 -13.80
C TRP A 569 -10.44 6.62 -15.12
N SER A 570 -10.77 7.80 -15.67
CA SER A 570 -11.48 7.98 -16.95
C SER A 570 -10.78 7.30 -18.15
N LEU A 571 -9.50 7.00 -18.05
CA LEU A 571 -8.79 6.20 -19.05
C LEU A 571 -9.43 4.81 -19.23
N LEU A 572 -9.87 4.17 -18.15
CA LEU A 572 -10.49 2.84 -18.21
C LEU A 572 -11.80 2.85 -19.01
N GLU A 573 -12.56 3.94 -18.92
CA GLU A 573 -13.78 4.14 -19.71
C GLU A 573 -13.46 4.25 -21.20
N ARG A 574 -12.39 4.99 -21.55
CA ARG A 574 -11.94 5.13 -22.95
C ARG A 574 -11.38 3.83 -23.52
N LEU A 575 -10.68 3.04 -22.70
CA LEU A 575 -10.18 1.72 -23.11
C LEU A 575 -11.29 0.68 -23.18
N ASP A 576 -12.41 0.94 -22.51
CA ASP A 576 -13.55 0.02 -22.36
C ASP A 576 -13.14 -1.40 -21.96
N ARG A 577 -12.37 -1.50 -20.87
CA ARG A 577 -11.84 -2.77 -20.35
C ARG A 577 -12.13 -2.93 -18.87
N PRO A 578 -12.35 -4.17 -18.41
CA PRO A 578 -12.47 -4.44 -16.98
C PRO A 578 -11.13 -4.20 -16.28
N ALA A 579 -11.21 -3.69 -15.05
CA ALA A 579 -10.04 -3.48 -14.21
C ALA A 579 -10.25 -4.07 -12.80
N LEU A 580 -9.17 -4.56 -12.18
CA LEU A 580 -9.17 -5.13 -10.84
C LEU A 580 -8.21 -4.36 -9.95
N ILE A 581 -8.66 -3.97 -8.76
CA ILE A 581 -7.78 -3.40 -7.74
C ILE A 581 -7.11 -4.57 -7.02
N GLY A 582 -5.80 -4.73 -7.27
CA GLY A 582 -5.00 -5.82 -6.71
C GLY A 582 -4.63 -5.60 -5.26
N GLU A 583 -4.43 -4.34 -4.85
CA GLU A 583 -4.13 -3.96 -3.47
C GLU A 583 -4.73 -2.62 -3.10
N PHE A 584 -5.21 -2.53 -1.88
CA PHE A 584 -5.50 -1.31 -1.14
C PHE A 584 -5.53 -1.60 0.35
N HIS A 585 -5.25 -0.61 1.19
CA HIS A 585 -5.47 -0.69 2.62
C HIS A 585 -5.62 0.68 3.27
N PHE A 586 -6.08 0.65 4.51
CA PHE A 586 -6.05 1.75 5.47
C PHE A 586 -5.51 1.22 6.79
N GLY A 587 -4.82 2.04 7.56
CA GLY A 587 -4.30 1.66 8.86
C GLY A 587 -4.46 2.75 9.91
N ALA A 588 -4.42 2.37 11.18
CA ALA A 588 -4.51 3.26 12.33
C ALA A 588 -3.45 2.89 13.38
N LEU A 589 -3.18 3.78 14.36
CA LEU A 589 -2.16 3.55 15.39
C LEU A 589 -2.76 3.35 16.79
N ASP A 590 -4.08 3.18 16.89
CA ASP A 590 -4.83 3.06 18.14
C ASP A 590 -4.88 1.63 18.71
N ARG A 591 -4.13 0.69 18.12
CA ARG A 591 -4.02 -0.72 18.57
C ARG A 591 -2.58 -1.19 18.74
N GLY A 592 -1.67 -0.28 19.06
CA GLY A 592 -0.31 -0.59 19.51
C GLY A 592 0.74 -0.81 18.43
N LEU A 593 0.40 -0.80 17.16
CA LEU A 593 1.39 -0.81 16.08
C LEU A 593 1.93 0.61 15.79
N PHE A 594 3.05 0.68 15.08
CA PHE A 594 3.81 1.93 14.91
C PHE A 594 3.69 2.56 13.53
N HIS A 595 3.02 1.88 12.58
CA HIS A 595 2.86 2.40 11.22
C HIS A 595 1.49 2.06 10.64
N THR A 596 0.89 3.04 9.96
CA THR A 596 -0.44 2.92 9.34
C THR A 596 -0.46 2.24 7.97
N GLY A 597 0.70 1.91 7.43
CA GLY A 597 0.81 1.62 6.00
C GLY A 597 0.66 2.89 5.15
N LEU A 598 0.21 2.73 3.91
CA LEU A 598 0.23 3.80 2.90
C LEU A 598 -0.95 4.79 3.03
N GLN A 599 -2.04 4.39 3.68
CA GLN A 599 -3.21 5.24 3.91
C GLN A 599 -3.54 5.29 5.40
N SER A 600 -3.29 6.44 6.01
CA SER A 600 -3.53 6.65 7.45
C SER A 600 -4.98 6.99 7.76
N THR A 601 -5.44 6.50 8.91
CA THR A 601 -6.71 6.89 9.56
C THR A 601 -6.47 7.14 11.05
N ALA A 602 -7.38 7.83 11.73
CA ALA A 602 -7.20 8.19 13.14
C ALA A 602 -7.44 7.01 14.09
N SER A 603 -8.33 6.09 13.72
CA SER A 603 -8.79 5.01 14.59
C SER A 603 -9.33 3.83 13.76
N GLN A 604 -9.62 2.69 14.41
CA GLN A 604 -10.27 1.57 13.75
C GLN A 604 -11.66 1.93 13.19
N ASN A 605 -12.41 2.81 13.86
CA ASN A 605 -13.70 3.29 13.37
C ASN A 605 -13.55 4.09 12.05
N GLU A 606 -12.58 5.01 11.99
CA GLU A 606 -12.31 5.75 10.76
C GLU A 606 -11.77 4.83 9.66
N ARG A 607 -10.96 3.84 10.03
CA ARG A 607 -10.45 2.82 9.13
C ARG A 607 -11.58 2.03 8.47
N ALA A 608 -12.57 1.61 9.26
CA ALA A 608 -13.78 0.96 8.78
C ALA A 608 -14.60 1.86 7.85
N ALA A 609 -14.76 3.13 8.20
CA ALA A 609 -15.45 4.10 7.35
C ALA A 609 -14.69 4.37 6.04
N ALA A 610 -13.35 4.42 6.07
CA ALA A 610 -12.51 4.56 4.88
C ALA A 610 -12.62 3.34 3.96
N PHE A 611 -12.62 2.14 4.51
CA PHE A 611 -12.85 0.89 3.79
C PHE A 611 -14.18 0.92 3.03
N LEU A 612 -15.27 1.31 3.70
CA LEU A 612 -16.60 1.43 3.07
C LEU A 612 -16.61 2.46 1.94
N ARG A 613 -16.08 3.66 2.17
CA ARG A 613 -16.00 4.72 1.15
C ARG A 613 -15.24 4.24 -0.09
N TYR A 614 -14.10 3.58 0.13
CA TYR A 614 -13.26 3.07 -0.94
C TYR A 614 -13.97 2.02 -1.78
N LEU A 615 -14.48 0.96 -1.16
CA LEU A 615 -15.15 -0.12 -1.88
C LEU A 615 -16.44 0.33 -2.56
N ARG A 616 -17.19 1.24 -1.95
CA ARG A 616 -18.36 1.86 -2.60
C ARG A 616 -17.95 2.60 -3.86
N SER A 617 -16.89 3.41 -3.80
CA SER A 617 -16.39 4.15 -4.97
C SER A 617 -15.87 3.21 -6.08
N ALA A 618 -15.24 2.11 -5.72
CA ALA A 618 -14.81 1.09 -6.68
C ALA A 618 -16.02 0.35 -7.32
N ALA A 619 -17.02 -0.01 -6.52
CA ALA A 619 -18.24 -0.66 -7.00
C ALA A 619 -19.09 0.26 -7.89
N ASP A 620 -19.07 1.57 -7.66
CA ASP A 620 -19.78 2.56 -8.47
C ASP A 620 -19.13 2.81 -9.83
N HIS A 621 -17.82 2.59 -9.95
CA HIS A 621 -17.11 2.76 -11.22
C HIS A 621 -17.42 1.60 -12.19
N SER A 622 -17.77 1.93 -13.45
CA SER A 622 -18.26 0.95 -14.44
C SER A 622 -17.24 -0.12 -14.81
N ASN A 623 -15.95 0.16 -14.70
CA ASN A 623 -14.88 -0.71 -15.18
C ASN A 623 -14.25 -1.58 -14.09
N PHE A 624 -14.31 -1.20 -12.80
CA PHE A 624 -13.74 -2.06 -11.76
C PHE A 624 -14.65 -3.26 -11.50
N VAL A 625 -14.04 -4.44 -11.50
CA VAL A 625 -14.71 -5.75 -11.30
C VAL A 625 -14.35 -6.39 -9.95
N GLY A 626 -13.58 -5.70 -9.12
CA GLY A 626 -13.22 -6.17 -7.79
C GLY A 626 -12.13 -5.34 -7.14
N ALA A 627 -11.89 -5.64 -5.85
CA ALA A 627 -10.81 -5.05 -5.06
C ALA A 627 -10.34 -6.02 -3.96
N HIS A 628 -9.02 -6.21 -3.85
CA HIS A 628 -8.39 -7.09 -2.88
C HIS A 628 -7.65 -6.28 -1.82
N TRP A 629 -7.93 -6.57 -0.56
CA TRP A 629 -7.31 -5.90 0.57
C TRP A 629 -5.90 -6.44 0.84
N PHE A 630 -4.92 -5.61 1.06
CA PHE A 630 -3.58 -5.97 1.50
C PHE A 630 -3.38 -5.54 2.96
N GLN A 631 -3.40 -6.44 3.92
CA GLN A 631 -3.47 -7.92 3.93
C GLN A 631 -4.41 -8.43 5.03
N LEU A 632 -4.60 -9.76 5.19
CA LEU A 632 -5.54 -10.32 6.18
C LEU A 632 -5.10 -10.06 7.62
N THR A 633 -3.83 -10.31 7.97
CA THR A 633 -3.28 -10.19 9.32
C THR A 633 -2.32 -9.00 9.40
N ASP A 634 -2.32 -8.28 10.52
CA ASP A 634 -1.33 -7.23 10.80
C ASP A 634 0.09 -7.78 10.65
N GLN A 635 1.01 -6.91 10.29
CA GLN A 635 2.42 -7.27 10.23
C GLN A 635 3.03 -7.27 11.63
N ALA A 636 4.15 -7.99 11.80
CA ALA A 636 4.85 -8.05 13.06
C ALA A 636 5.32 -6.66 13.51
N ILE A 637 5.10 -6.32 14.76
CA ILE A 637 5.36 -4.96 15.31
C ILE A 637 6.80 -4.50 15.13
N THR A 638 7.78 -5.43 15.15
CA THR A 638 9.20 -5.15 14.94
C THR A 638 9.65 -5.33 13.48
N GLY A 639 8.70 -5.39 12.56
CA GLY A 639 8.94 -5.43 11.11
C GLY A 639 9.13 -6.83 10.54
N ARG A 640 8.54 -7.07 9.37
CA ARG A 640 8.75 -8.31 8.63
C ARG A 640 10.18 -8.35 8.03
N PRO A 641 10.79 -9.52 7.83
CA PRO A 641 12.18 -9.62 7.39
C PRO A 641 12.47 -9.01 6.02
N ARG A 642 11.51 -9.04 5.09
CA ARG A 642 11.72 -8.64 3.70
C ARG A 642 12.12 -7.16 3.56
N ASP A 643 11.46 -6.26 4.28
CA ASP A 643 11.52 -4.81 4.06
C ASP A 643 11.19 -3.97 5.30
N GLY A 644 11.03 -4.60 6.46
CA GLY A 644 10.79 -3.93 7.73
C GLY A 644 9.39 -3.35 7.92
N GLU A 645 8.42 -3.68 7.06
CA GLU A 645 7.03 -3.24 7.28
C GLU A 645 6.47 -3.79 8.59
N ASN A 646 5.82 -2.90 9.36
CA ASN A 646 5.16 -3.18 10.63
C ASN A 646 3.82 -2.45 10.72
N TYR A 647 2.98 -2.67 9.74
CA TYR A 647 1.76 -1.94 9.49
C TYR A 647 0.55 -2.52 10.22
N ASN A 648 -0.29 -1.65 10.83
CA ASN A 648 -1.63 -2.01 11.27
C ASN A 648 -2.61 -1.97 10.10
N ILE A 649 -2.62 -3.00 9.29
CA ILE A 649 -3.43 -3.11 8.08
C ILE A 649 -4.25 -4.40 8.00
N GLY A 650 -4.11 -5.30 8.98
CA GLY A 650 -4.84 -6.56 9.04
C GLY A 650 -6.32 -6.38 9.37
N PHE A 651 -7.17 -7.27 8.94
CA PHE A 651 -8.47 -7.51 9.55
C PHE A 651 -8.32 -8.30 10.86
N LEU A 652 -7.18 -8.99 10.99
CA LEU A 652 -6.75 -9.73 12.18
C LEU A 652 -5.49 -9.09 12.75
N ASN A 653 -5.39 -9.07 14.07
CA ASN A 653 -4.17 -8.67 14.78
C ASN A 653 -3.20 -9.85 14.97
N VAL A 654 -2.09 -9.64 15.67
CA VAL A 654 -1.09 -10.66 15.98
C VAL A 654 -1.62 -11.83 16.82
N LEU A 655 -2.74 -11.64 17.50
CA LEU A 655 -3.42 -12.67 18.30
C LEU A 655 -4.37 -13.55 17.45
N ASP A 656 -4.43 -13.36 16.14
CA ASP A 656 -5.46 -13.92 15.27
C ASP A 656 -6.89 -13.56 15.74
N ALA A 657 -7.07 -12.33 16.20
CA ALA A 657 -8.36 -11.81 16.62
C ALA A 657 -8.84 -10.71 15.65
N PRO A 658 -10.10 -10.75 15.19
CA PRO A 658 -10.61 -9.79 14.23
C PRO A 658 -10.84 -8.40 14.86
N TYR A 659 -10.67 -7.36 14.04
CA TYR A 659 -11.12 -6.01 14.38
C TYR A 659 -12.62 -5.90 14.10
N PRO A 660 -13.47 -5.79 15.14
CA PRO A 660 -14.93 -5.84 14.95
C PRO A 660 -15.45 -4.70 14.08
N GLU A 661 -14.81 -3.53 14.13
CA GLU A 661 -15.12 -2.37 13.30
C GLU A 661 -14.96 -2.71 11.79
N MET A 662 -13.87 -3.37 11.44
CA MET A 662 -13.58 -3.77 10.06
C MET A 662 -14.52 -4.88 9.58
N VAL A 663 -14.82 -5.85 10.44
CA VAL A 663 -15.77 -6.93 10.14
C VAL A 663 -17.17 -6.38 9.88
N SER A 664 -17.65 -5.48 10.74
CA SER A 664 -18.96 -4.82 10.55
C SER A 664 -19.02 -4.08 9.21
N ALA A 665 -18.02 -3.27 8.91
CA ALA A 665 -17.96 -2.52 7.66
C ALA A 665 -17.92 -3.44 6.42
N ALA A 666 -17.18 -4.55 6.49
CA ALA A 666 -17.13 -5.52 5.41
C ALA A 666 -18.51 -6.16 5.16
N ARG A 667 -19.19 -6.58 6.23
CA ARG A 667 -20.52 -7.17 6.12
C ARG A 667 -21.54 -6.17 5.56
N ASP A 668 -21.49 -4.92 5.99
CA ASP A 668 -22.38 -3.86 5.48
C ASP A 668 -22.18 -3.64 3.99
N PHE A 669 -20.91 -3.52 3.55
CA PHE A 669 -20.59 -3.41 2.13
C PHE A 669 -21.11 -4.62 1.32
N HIS A 670 -20.86 -5.84 1.79
CA HIS A 670 -21.21 -7.04 1.04
C HIS A 670 -22.72 -7.31 0.98
N ARG A 671 -23.52 -6.79 1.94
CA ARG A 671 -24.99 -6.83 1.88
C ARG A 671 -25.55 -5.93 0.78
N GLU A 672 -24.94 -4.76 0.55
CA GLU A 672 -25.42 -3.79 -0.45
C GLU A 672 -24.79 -3.96 -1.84
N LEU A 673 -23.61 -4.62 -1.95
CA LEU A 673 -22.73 -4.63 -3.10
C LEU A 673 -23.44 -4.82 -4.44
N TYR A 674 -24.14 -5.92 -4.60
CA TYR A 674 -24.71 -6.28 -5.90
C TYR A 674 -25.88 -5.39 -6.30
N ARG A 675 -26.79 -5.09 -5.35
CA ARG A 675 -27.91 -4.17 -5.57
C ARG A 675 -27.43 -2.76 -5.90
N ARG A 676 -26.45 -2.26 -5.13
CA ARG A 676 -25.81 -0.98 -5.41
C ARG A 676 -25.22 -0.95 -6.83
N ARG A 677 -24.48 -1.99 -7.20
CA ARG A 677 -23.81 -2.03 -8.51
C ARG A 677 -24.79 -2.21 -9.67
N LEU A 678 -25.94 -2.85 -9.48
CA LEU A 678 -27.01 -2.96 -10.47
C LEU A 678 -27.93 -1.72 -10.53
N GLY A 679 -27.71 -0.73 -9.62
CA GLY A 679 -28.52 0.49 -9.61
C GLY A 679 -29.92 0.34 -8.97
N ASP A 680 -30.17 -0.76 -8.27
CA ASP A 680 -31.39 -0.98 -7.49
C ASP A 680 -31.37 -0.10 -6.24
N SER A 681 -31.95 1.11 -6.37
CA SER A 681 -32.02 2.10 -5.28
C SER A 681 -33.14 1.80 -4.26
N THR A 682 -33.68 0.59 -4.19
CA THR A 682 -34.59 0.22 -3.12
C THR A 682 -33.81 0.13 -1.82
N SER A 683 -33.86 1.21 -1.07
CA SER A 683 -33.24 1.41 0.23
C SER A 683 -33.44 0.19 1.14
N VAL A 684 -32.33 -0.39 1.59
CA VAL A 684 -32.33 -1.16 2.83
C VAL A 684 -32.69 -0.15 3.94
N LYS A 685 -33.91 -0.24 4.46
CA LYS A 685 -34.34 0.47 5.68
C LYS A 685 -33.66 -0.16 6.90
#